data_06c5f38f587a7abf051812a03f3d8634
#
_entry.id   06c5f38f587a7abf051812a03f3d8634
#
_cell.length_a   1.000
_cell.length_b   1.000
_cell.length_c   1.000
_cell.angle_alpha   90.00
_cell.angle_beta   90.00
_cell.angle_gamma   90.00
#
_symmetry.space_group_name_H-M   'P 1'
#
loop_
_entity.id
_entity.type
_entity.pdbx_description
1 polymer ?
#
loop_
_entity_poly.entity_id
_entity_poly.type
_entity_poly.pdbx_seq_one_letter_code
_entity_poly.pdbx_strand_id
1 'polypeptide(L)'
;MKTIVRSQLSVIRPGRKWWLLAGLLPVVASAQTYRPPIQHFPGSTTQNQEPLTGNQPVTFQSDSVTYDKEHGLVIATGHVEAWQNDHVLRADRVTFDRNTNVVAAHGHVVIVEPDGQVLFADYAELTGGMRNGVMTAMRGLMTENARMAANGARRIEGKLNVMSRGVYTACNPCKAHPEHAPLWQIRAFQMTEDLQNQRLEYRDSYLDVFGVPVLYLPYFSMSDPSVHRQSGFLIPSLGLTDEYLGTFIKIPYFWVIDGQQDLTITPEFATKQGPQLELTYRRAFNNGTLSFDGAIAHDEDTLAGYFYGKGLFNWNDTWRYGFDINLGSSVNYLRDFQVPGYGASILSSDLFIEGFGVGSYAKLSANTYQGLNSSINQSLLPYVLPRYEYSYFGEPDALGGRLSFDTLAYNIIRDVGTNDQQLGGHLQWDRPALGPLGTRWNFTAWASGVTYNANVLDNQPNYYNVDVGRGVSGQVQLALKMNWPFLRDAGTLGTQILEPIMQVIAAPQSGNSLRNHIPDEDSLDYEFTDTTLFSMNRFNGYDRYDGGVRANFGVRGEWDFTGGEKIEGLIGASWQQHLDLNQVPQFQPMNGFDEGAHLSDVVGRASFTPDSWFDITARGRVDHRNGDIHFADVIASAGHPIFTLGGGFVYSIDDPYYLYLMNFNIPENNKTTNPLYVDYITPREEVSLNASSHFGRWTVKGNARRDLETGQMVTAGGDISWENECVIADVSAFRRFTSINNDNGDTTVLFTIVLK
;
A
#
# COMPACT_ATOMS: atom_id res chain seq x y z
N MET A 1 -21.60 -16.66 -17.80
CA MET A 1 -21.09 -15.45 -18.50
C MET A 1 -22.12 -14.67 -19.35
N LYS A 2 -23.16 -15.26 -19.88
CA LYS A 2 -24.22 -14.52 -20.65
C LYS A 2 -25.38 -14.01 -19.78
N THR A 3 -25.55 -14.48 -18.57
CA THR A 3 -26.71 -14.14 -17.72
C THR A 3 -26.42 -12.97 -16.75
N ILE A 4 -25.17 -12.79 -16.34
CA ILE A 4 -24.77 -11.71 -15.41
C ILE A 4 -24.67 -10.35 -16.13
N VAL A 5 -24.32 -10.33 -17.42
CA VAL A 5 -24.22 -9.08 -18.20
C VAL A 5 -25.58 -8.54 -18.65
N ARG A 6 -26.64 -9.38 -18.65
CA ARG A 6 -27.98 -8.94 -19.11
C ARG A 6 -28.85 -8.24 -18.06
N SER A 7 -28.61 -8.43 -16.78
CA SER A 7 -29.39 -7.78 -15.73
C SER A 7 -28.98 -6.34 -15.41
N GLN A 8 -27.76 -5.95 -15.76
CA GLN A 8 -27.28 -4.59 -15.46
C GLN A 8 -27.46 -3.56 -16.59
N LEU A 9 -27.84 -3.99 -17.80
CA LEU A 9 -28.00 -3.08 -18.95
C LEU A 9 -29.44 -2.68 -19.25
N SER A 10 -30.44 -3.11 -18.46
CA SER A 10 -31.86 -2.91 -18.78
C SER A 10 -32.55 -1.71 -18.10
N VAL A 11 -31.83 -0.86 -17.36
CA VAL A 11 -32.45 0.25 -16.59
C VAL A 11 -32.08 1.65 -17.09
N ILE A 12 -31.54 1.80 -18.27
CA ILE A 12 -31.37 3.15 -18.84
C ILE A 12 -32.46 3.40 -19.89
N ARG A 13 -33.63 3.86 -19.46
CA ARG A 13 -34.59 4.56 -20.33
C ARG A 13 -34.25 6.05 -20.29
N PRO A 14 -33.98 6.70 -21.43
CA PRO A 14 -33.68 8.13 -21.46
C PRO A 14 -34.95 8.95 -21.30
N GLY A 15 -35.18 9.49 -20.13
CA GLY A 15 -36.15 10.56 -19.87
C GLY A 15 -35.48 11.93 -20.09
N ARG A 16 -36.05 12.67 -21.04
CA ARG A 16 -35.71 14.05 -21.43
C ARG A 16 -35.37 14.96 -20.25
N LYS A 17 -34.14 15.50 -20.24
CA LYS A 17 -33.70 16.82 -19.77
C LYS A 17 -32.24 16.79 -19.28
N TRP A 18 -31.29 16.78 -20.22
CA TRP A 18 -29.85 16.74 -19.95
C TRP A 18 -29.11 18.01 -20.43
N TRP A 19 -29.68 19.20 -20.35
CA TRP A 19 -29.10 20.40 -20.99
C TRP A 19 -28.64 21.50 -20.03
N LEU A 20 -28.40 21.24 -18.74
CA LEU A 20 -28.02 22.31 -17.80
C LEU A 20 -26.71 22.09 -17.03
N LEU A 21 -25.93 21.07 -17.31
CA LEU A 21 -24.65 20.86 -16.60
C LEU A 21 -23.38 20.99 -17.45
N ALA A 22 -23.50 21.46 -18.71
CA ALA A 22 -22.35 21.63 -19.62
C ALA A 22 -21.60 22.97 -19.46
N GLY A 23 -21.93 23.80 -18.48
CA GLY A 23 -21.45 25.19 -18.38
C GLY A 23 -20.38 25.49 -17.33
N LEU A 24 -19.91 24.53 -16.56
CA LEU A 24 -18.94 24.78 -15.47
C LEU A 24 -17.61 24.02 -15.64
N LEU A 25 -17.05 24.05 -16.85
CA LEU A 25 -15.62 23.76 -16.97
C LEU A 25 -14.86 25.05 -16.64
N PRO A 26 -13.96 25.05 -15.66
CA PRO A 26 -13.17 26.24 -15.36
C PRO A 26 -12.27 26.56 -16.56
N VAL A 27 -12.33 27.80 -17.04
CA VAL A 27 -11.34 28.35 -17.95
C VAL A 27 -10.02 28.43 -17.17
N VAL A 28 -9.13 27.50 -17.44
CA VAL A 28 -7.79 27.52 -16.86
C VAL A 28 -7.03 28.65 -17.53
N ALA A 29 -6.78 29.73 -16.80
CA ALA A 29 -5.84 30.76 -17.20
C ALA A 29 -4.46 30.11 -17.33
N SER A 30 -3.86 30.22 -18.51
CA SER A 30 -2.52 29.71 -18.79
C SER A 30 -1.47 30.52 -18.00
N ALA A 31 -1.08 29.98 -16.84
CA ALA A 31 0.09 30.45 -16.14
C ALA A 31 1.34 29.90 -16.83
N GLN A 32 2.24 30.77 -17.24
CA GLN A 32 3.53 30.37 -17.76
C GLN A 32 4.31 29.58 -16.74
N THR A 33 4.52 28.29 -17.01
CA THR A 33 5.27 27.40 -16.15
C THR A 33 6.77 27.70 -16.24
N TYR A 34 7.35 28.03 -15.10
CA TYR A 34 8.80 27.98 -14.90
C TYR A 34 9.23 26.52 -15.02
N ARG A 35 9.93 26.17 -16.10
CA ARG A 35 10.62 24.88 -16.25
C ARG A 35 11.99 25.00 -15.59
N PRO A 36 12.26 24.18 -14.52
CA PRO A 36 13.65 24.00 -14.12
C PRO A 36 14.40 23.32 -15.26
N PRO A 37 15.69 23.67 -15.50
CA PRO A 37 16.47 23.06 -16.55
C PRO A 37 16.56 21.56 -16.29
N ILE A 38 16.10 20.75 -17.23
CA ILE A 38 16.29 19.31 -17.26
C ILE A 38 17.79 19.09 -17.33
N GLN A 39 18.39 18.58 -16.27
CA GLN A 39 19.74 18.02 -16.34
C GLN A 39 19.64 16.81 -17.28
N HIS A 40 20.14 16.98 -18.49
CA HIS A 40 20.44 15.86 -19.36
C HIS A 40 21.56 15.05 -18.69
N PHE A 41 21.21 13.92 -18.08
CA PHE A 41 22.17 12.85 -17.94
C PHE A 41 22.57 12.47 -19.38
N PRO A 42 23.86 12.37 -19.70
CA PRO A 42 24.26 11.90 -21.02
C PRO A 42 23.61 10.52 -21.21
N GLY A 43 22.63 10.47 -22.08
CA GLY A 43 22.03 9.22 -22.51
C GLY A 43 23.16 8.38 -23.10
N SER A 44 23.23 7.11 -22.69
CA SER A 44 24.00 6.12 -23.40
C SER A 44 23.53 6.16 -24.85
N THR A 45 24.30 6.78 -25.71
CA THR A 45 24.17 6.58 -27.14
C THR A 45 24.43 5.11 -27.35
N THR A 46 23.37 4.36 -27.63
CA THR A 46 23.48 3.10 -28.33
C THR A 46 24.10 3.44 -29.68
N GLN A 47 25.44 3.47 -29.74
CA GLN A 47 26.11 3.35 -30.98
C GLN A 47 25.69 2.01 -31.56
N ASN A 48 25.02 2.02 -32.70
CA ASN A 48 24.97 0.86 -33.59
C ASN A 48 26.42 0.47 -33.86
N GLN A 49 26.95 -0.45 -33.07
CA GLN A 49 28.18 -1.13 -33.38
C GLN A 49 27.85 -2.02 -34.57
N GLU A 50 28.31 -1.64 -35.74
CA GLU A 50 28.46 -2.56 -36.85
C GLU A 50 29.20 -3.79 -36.32
N PRO A 51 28.78 -5.03 -36.67
CA PRO A 51 29.49 -6.22 -36.24
C PRO A 51 30.93 -6.10 -36.76
N LEU A 52 31.88 -6.04 -35.83
CA LEU A 52 33.31 -6.05 -36.12
C LEU A 52 33.68 -7.38 -36.80
N THR A 53 33.52 -7.44 -38.10
CA THR A 53 34.01 -8.54 -38.94
C THR A 53 35.48 -8.25 -39.26
N GLY A 54 36.37 -8.62 -38.36
CA GLY A 54 37.80 -8.54 -38.57
C GLY A 54 38.58 -9.12 -37.41
N ASN A 55 39.54 -9.94 -37.69
CA ASN A 55 40.51 -10.47 -36.75
C ASN A 55 41.30 -9.29 -36.15
N GLN A 56 40.85 -8.69 -35.07
CA GLN A 56 41.64 -7.66 -34.39
C GLN A 56 42.96 -8.26 -33.88
N PRO A 57 44.09 -7.55 -33.99
CA PRO A 57 45.36 -8.05 -33.49
C PRO A 57 45.29 -8.21 -31.96
N VAL A 58 45.83 -9.31 -31.45
CA VAL A 58 46.02 -9.53 -30.01
C VAL A 58 47.09 -8.57 -29.52
N THR A 59 46.79 -7.72 -28.56
CA THR A 59 47.78 -6.92 -27.83
C THR A 59 48.05 -7.62 -26.53
N PHE A 60 49.32 -7.74 -26.14
CA PHE A 60 49.69 -8.39 -24.88
C PHE A 60 50.87 -7.70 -24.18
N GLN A 61 50.95 -7.89 -22.88
CA GLN A 61 52.04 -7.46 -22.01
C GLN A 61 52.48 -8.65 -21.16
N SER A 62 53.82 -8.80 -20.92
CA SER A 62 54.40 -9.86 -20.09
C SER A 62 55.79 -9.47 -19.62
N ASP A 63 56.34 -10.20 -18.63
CA ASP A 63 57.68 -9.97 -18.15
C ASP A 63 58.74 -10.43 -19.16
N SER A 64 58.43 -11.50 -19.91
CA SER A 64 59.35 -11.98 -21.00
C SER A 64 58.57 -12.61 -22.13
N VAL A 65 59.07 -12.50 -23.37
CA VAL A 65 58.52 -13.09 -24.58
C VAL A 65 59.61 -13.84 -25.30
N THR A 66 59.32 -15.10 -25.63
CA THR A 66 60.21 -15.94 -26.43
C THR A 66 59.49 -16.35 -27.72
N TYR A 67 60.18 -16.26 -28.85
CA TYR A 67 59.66 -16.70 -30.12
C TYR A 67 60.41 -17.93 -30.61
N ASP A 68 59.73 -19.08 -30.63
CA ASP A 68 60.23 -20.31 -31.26
C ASP A 68 59.89 -20.30 -32.77
N LYS A 69 60.88 -19.99 -33.54
CA LYS A 69 60.71 -19.83 -35.01
C LYS A 69 60.52 -21.16 -35.74
N GLU A 70 61.02 -22.25 -35.21
CA GLU A 70 60.92 -23.57 -35.85
C GLU A 70 59.48 -24.11 -35.73
N HIS A 71 58.83 -23.94 -34.57
CA HIS A 71 57.47 -24.40 -34.32
C HIS A 71 56.41 -23.31 -34.51
N GLY A 72 56.81 -22.05 -34.75
CA GLY A 72 55.88 -20.92 -34.91
C GLY A 72 55.17 -20.49 -33.63
N LEU A 73 55.82 -20.73 -32.45
CA LEU A 73 55.23 -20.47 -31.14
C LEU A 73 55.71 -19.13 -30.57
N VAL A 74 54.78 -18.31 -30.09
CA VAL A 74 55.07 -17.14 -29.25
C VAL A 74 54.73 -17.51 -27.79
N ILE A 75 55.72 -17.46 -26.94
CA ILE A 75 55.61 -17.82 -25.50
C ILE A 75 55.83 -16.60 -24.67
N ALA A 76 54.80 -16.13 -23.98
CA ALA A 76 54.84 -15.04 -22.98
C ALA A 76 54.80 -15.65 -21.57
N THR A 77 55.70 -15.18 -20.69
CA THR A 77 55.78 -15.66 -19.31
C THR A 77 55.90 -14.52 -18.34
N GLY A 78 55.32 -14.68 -17.15
CA GLY A 78 55.27 -13.71 -16.05
C GLY A 78 54.26 -12.62 -16.27
N HIS A 79 53.24 -12.53 -15.40
CA HIS A 79 52.17 -11.52 -15.40
C HIS A 79 51.62 -11.23 -16.78
N VAL A 80 51.33 -12.27 -17.55
CA VAL A 80 50.84 -12.10 -18.92
C VAL A 80 49.44 -11.54 -18.88
N GLU A 81 49.23 -10.46 -19.64
CA GLU A 81 47.91 -9.86 -19.87
C GLU A 81 47.73 -9.66 -21.39
N ALA A 82 46.64 -10.16 -21.95
CA ALA A 82 46.34 -10.10 -23.39
C ALA A 82 44.95 -9.56 -23.60
N TRP A 83 44.78 -8.70 -24.59
CA TRP A 83 43.52 -8.07 -24.97
C TRP A 83 43.14 -8.40 -26.39
N GLN A 84 41.89 -8.84 -26.61
CA GLN A 84 41.31 -9.07 -27.91
C GLN A 84 39.77 -8.95 -27.88
N ASN A 85 39.17 -8.11 -28.74
CA ASN A 85 37.73 -7.96 -28.87
C ASN A 85 37.02 -7.70 -27.52
N ASP A 86 37.54 -6.77 -26.71
CA ASP A 86 37.04 -6.42 -25.37
C ASP A 86 37.15 -7.56 -24.32
N HIS A 87 37.78 -8.69 -24.65
CA HIS A 87 38.17 -9.71 -23.68
C HIS A 87 39.56 -9.42 -23.13
N VAL A 88 39.74 -9.68 -21.85
CA VAL A 88 41.05 -9.61 -21.17
C VAL A 88 41.42 -11.02 -20.66
N LEU A 89 42.54 -11.55 -21.11
CA LEU A 89 43.09 -12.79 -20.62
C LEU A 89 44.34 -12.52 -19.77
N ARG A 90 44.39 -13.01 -18.55
CA ARG A 90 45.55 -12.97 -17.66
C ARG A 90 45.99 -14.41 -17.34
N ALA A 91 47.28 -14.66 -17.25
CA ALA A 91 47.83 -15.96 -16.86
C ALA A 91 49.30 -15.85 -16.45
N ASP A 92 49.86 -16.88 -15.82
CA ASP A 92 51.30 -16.95 -15.54
C ASP A 92 52.10 -17.16 -16.81
N ARG A 93 51.55 -17.95 -17.77
CA ARG A 93 52.18 -18.25 -19.05
C ARG A 93 51.12 -18.35 -20.12
N VAL A 94 51.37 -17.74 -21.28
CA VAL A 94 50.55 -17.86 -22.50
C VAL A 94 51.43 -18.30 -23.66
N THR A 95 50.98 -19.34 -24.38
CA THR A 95 51.60 -19.82 -25.60
C THR A 95 50.64 -19.60 -26.76
N PHE A 96 51.06 -18.89 -27.77
CA PHE A 96 50.30 -18.67 -29.00
C PHE A 96 50.97 -19.42 -30.17
N ASP A 97 50.24 -20.39 -30.72
CA ASP A 97 50.65 -21.12 -31.92
C ASP A 97 50.11 -20.40 -33.17
N ARG A 98 51.00 -19.82 -33.96
CA ARG A 98 50.67 -19.06 -35.15
C ARG A 98 50.16 -19.95 -36.29
N ASN A 99 50.48 -21.28 -36.29
CA ASN A 99 50.11 -22.19 -37.36
C ASN A 99 48.65 -22.66 -37.15
N THR A 100 48.27 -22.89 -35.92
CA THR A 100 46.92 -23.38 -35.57
C THR A 100 45.99 -22.27 -35.04
N ASN A 101 46.54 -21.07 -34.79
CA ASN A 101 45.84 -19.93 -34.18
C ASN A 101 45.24 -20.29 -32.81
N VAL A 102 45.94 -21.12 -32.04
CA VAL A 102 45.56 -21.56 -30.70
C VAL A 102 46.32 -20.77 -29.66
N VAL A 103 45.61 -20.26 -28.64
CA VAL A 103 46.15 -19.65 -27.43
C VAL A 103 46.00 -20.63 -26.27
N ALA A 104 47.09 -21.09 -25.66
CA ALA A 104 47.09 -21.90 -24.46
C ALA A 104 47.59 -21.07 -23.27
N ALA A 105 46.76 -20.92 -22.27
CA ALA A 105 47.05 -20.19 -21.03
C ALA A 105 47.19 -21.15 -19.86
N HIS A 106 48.21 -20.99 -19.07
CA HIS A 106 48.54 -21.84 -17.92
C HIS A 106 48.76 -21.03 -16.66
N GLY A 107 48.24 -21.51 -15.56
CA GLY A 107 48.42 -20.97 -14.22
C GLY A 107 47.64 -19.67 -13.98
N HIS A 108 46.84 -19.62 -12.94
CA HIS A 108 46.00 -18.49 -12.53
C HIS A 108 45.30 -17.78 -13.69
N VAL A 109 44.75 -18.58 -14.61
CA VAL A 109 44.06 -18.03 -15.79
C VAL A 109 42.81 -17.26 -15.35
N VAL A 110 42.72 -16.01 -15.80
CA VAL A 110 41.55 -15.12 -15.60
C VAL A 110 41.10 -14.59 -16.95
N ILE A 111 39.84 -14.78 -17.28
CA ILE A 111 39.24 -14.22 -18.51
C ILE A 111 38.13 -13.24 -18.03
N VAL A 112 38.26 -12.00 -18.44
CA VAL A 112 37.23 -10.97 -18.20
C VAL A 112 36.43 -10.80 -19.49
N GLU A 113 35.14 -11.07 -19.41
CA GLU A 113 34.20 -10.95 -20.50
C GLU A 113 33.70 -9.52 -20.67
N PRO A 114 33.22 -9.13 -21.87
CA PRO A 114 32.69 -7.79 -22.14
C PRO A 114 31.49 -7.40 -21.28
N ASP A 115 30.69 -8.37 -20.81
CA ASP A 115 29.52 -8.18 -19.93
C ASP A 115 29.90 -8.03 -18.45
N GLY A 116 31.20 -8.10 -18.12
CA GLY A 116 31.72 -7.99 -16.76
C GLY A 116 31.82 -9.33 -16.02
N GLN A 117 31.42 -10.45 -16.60
CA GLN A 117 31.67 -11.77 -16.06
C GLN A 117 33.16 -12.05 -15.96
N VAL A 118 33.60 -12.73 -14.89
CA VAL A 118 34.97 -13.12 -14.70
C VAL A 118 35.10 -14.64 -14.57
N LEU A 119 35.82 -15.26 -15.49
CA LEU A 119 36.10 -16.71 -15.48
C LEU A 119 37.51 -16.95 -14.99
N PHE A 120 37.67 -17.93 -14.12
CA PHE A 120 38.95 -18.41 -13.60
C PHE A 120 39.15 -19.88 -14.05
N ALA A 121 40.38 -20.24 -14.37
CA ALA A 121 40.74 -21.62 -14.72
C ALA A 121 42.20 -21.93 -14.34
N ASP A 122 42.53 -23.18 -14.21
CA ASP A 122 43.93 -23.61 -14.04
C ASP A 122 44.65 -23.68 -15.40
N TYR A 123 43.87 -24.04 -16.45
CA TYR A 123 44.30 -24.11 -17.83
C TYR A 123 43.17 -23.70 -18.77
N ALA A 124 43.49 -22.94 -19.81
CA ALA A 124 42.57 -22.64 -20.92
C ALA A 124 43.29 -22.76 -22.27
N GLU A 125 42.63 -23.40 -23.21
CA GLU A 125 43.03 -23.47 -24.61
C GLU A 125 41.92 -22.87 -25.45
N LEU A 126 42.25 -21.79 -26.18
CA LEU A 126 41.26 -20.93 -26.85
C LEU A 126 41.65 -20.76 -28.33
N THR A 127 40.65 -20.69 -29.20
CA THR A 127 40.82 -20.45 -30.66
C THR A 127 39.77 -19.45 -31.16
N GLY A 128 39.99 -18.98 -32.40
CA GLY A 128 39.00 -18.14 -33.08
C GLY A 128 38.66 -16.82 -32.36
N GLY A 129 39.66 -16.15 -31.78
CA GLY A 129 39.46 -14.92 -31.03
C GLY A 129 38.76 -15.18 -29.69
N MET A 130 39.16 -16.17 -28.95
CA MET A 130 38.59 -16.62 -27.67
C MET A 130 37.15 -17.14 -27.74
N ARG A 131 36.62 -17.39 -28.93
CA ARG A 131 35.22 -17.83 -29.13
C ARG A 131 35.03 -19.34 -28.97
N ASN A 132 36.07 -20.16 -29.15
CA ASN A 132 36.04 -21.57 -28.94
C ASN A 132 37.17 -21.98 -28.00
N GLY A 133 36.99 -23.05 -27.24
CA GLY A 133 38.05 -23.59 -26.40
C GLY A 133 37.58 -24.51 -25.31
N VAL A 134 38.55 -24.90 -24.49
CA VAL A 134 38.34 -25.76 -23.31
C VAL A 134 39.02 -25.14 -22.11
N MET A 135 38.45 -25.33 -20.94
CA MET A 135 38.99 -24.85 -19.65
C MET A 135 38.92 -25.98 -18.63
N THR A 136 39.89 -26.04 -17.74
CA THR A 136 39.90 -27.02 -16.63
C THR A 136 39.80 -26.29 -15.29
N ALA A 137 39.12 -26.92 -14.32
CA ALA A 137 38.85 -26.35 -12.98
C ALA A 137 38.21 -24.93 -13.08
N MET A 138 37.26 -24.78 -13.98
CA MET A 138 36.61 -23.51 -14.28
C MET A 138 35.82 -23.02 -13.07
N ARG A 139 35.95 -21.73 -12.77
CA ARG A 139 35.16 -21.00 -11.81
C ARG A 139 34.70 -19.69 -12.43
N GLY A 140 33.50 -19.25 -12.15
CA GLY A 140 32.94 -18.02 -12.72
C GLY A 140 32.32 -17.14 -11.62
N LEU A 141 32.57 -15.87 -11.72
CA LEU A 141 31.88 -14.83 -10.99
C LEU A 141 31.01 -14.09 -12.00
N MET A 142 29.70 -14.24 -11.84
CA MET A 142 28.68 -13.64 -12.70
C MET A 142 28.19 -12.32 -12.09
N THR A 143 27.31 -11.63 -12.78
CA THR A 143 26.56 -10.49 -12.27
C THR A 143 25.73 -10.88 -11.03
N GLU A 144 25.31 -9.90 -10.23
CA GLU A 144 24.54 -10.10 -8.98
C GLU A 144 25.25 -11.04 -7.96
N ASN A 145 26.61 -11.11 -8.01
CA ASN A 145 27.43 -11.97 -7.19
C ASN A 145 27.16 -13.48 -7.32
N ALA A 146 26.46 -13.91 -8.36
CA ALA A 146 26.28 -15.32 -8.63
C ALA A 146 27.60 -16.00 -8.99
N ARG A 147 27.74 -17.24 -8.62
CA ARG A 147 28.97 -18.02 -8.78
C ARG A 147 28.68 -19.35 -9.40
N MET A 148 29.58 -19.77 -10.27
CA MET A 148 29.59 -21.09 -10.85
C MET A 148 30.98 -21.74 -10.74
N ALA A 149 31.00 -23.05 -10.70
CA ALA A 149 32.23 -23.85 -10.78
C ALA A 149 31.98 -25.14 -11.53
N ALA A 150 32.99 -25.63 -12.22
CA ALA A 150 32.91 -26.89 -12.96
C ALA A 150 34.28 -27.57 -13.04
N ASN A 151 34.27 -28.90 -13.15
CA ASN A 151 35.55 -29.65 -13.38
C ASN A 151 36.17 -29.27 -14.71
N GLY A 152 35.35 -29.01 -15.74
CA GLY A 152 35.79 -28.55 -17.03
C GLY A 152 34.68 -27.83 -17.77
N ALA A 153 35.07 -26.92 -18.66
CA ALA A 153 34.17 -26.21 -19.53
C ALA A 153 34.63 -26.25 -20.98
N ARG A 154 33.66 -26.30 -21.88
CA ARG A 154 33.86 -26.19 -23.33
C ARG A 154 33.09 -24.99 -23.84
N ARG A 155 33.79 -24.04 -24.44
CA ARG A 155 33.22 -22.87 -25.09
C ARG A 155 32.97 -23.14 -26.57
N ILE A 156 31.81 -22.78 -27.08
CA ILE A 156 31.39 -23.04 -28.45
C ILE A 156 30.91 -21.73 -29.08
N GLU A 157 31.58 -21.26 -30.12
CA GLU A 157 31.27 -20.06 -30.93
C GLU A 157 31.15 -18.74 -30.12
N GLY A 158 31.59 -18.72 -28.87
CA GLY A 158 31.37 -17.60 -27.99
C GLY A 158 29.90 -17.42 -27.56
N LYS A 159 29.05 -18.45 -27.77
CA LYS A 159 27.62 -18.43 -27.49
C LYS A 159 27.23 -19.36 -26.35
N LEU A 160 27.92 -20.47 -26.22
CA LEU A 160 27.63 -21.51 -25.24
C LEU A 160 28.87 -21.85 -24.42
N ASN A 161 28.72 -21.96 -23.11
CA ASN A 161 29.68 -22.55 -22.20
C ASN A 161 29.09 -23.85 -21.66
N VAL A 162 29.52 -25.00 -22.14
CA VAL A 162 29.06 -26.32 -21.69
C VAL A 162 30.01 -26.81 -20.60
N MET A 163 29.51 -26.99 -19.43
CA MET A 163 30.25 -27.34 -18.22
C MET A 163 29.91 -28.74 -17.73
N SER A 164 30.91 -29.51 -17.34
CA SER A 164 30.73 -30.84 -16.76
C SER A 164 30.86 -30.78 -15.25
N ARG A 165 29.92 -31.44 -14.55
CA ARG A 165 29.81 -31.44 -13.09
C ARG A 165 29.81 -30.01 -12.55
N GLY A 166 28.83 -29.21 -13.08
CA GLY A 166 28.67 -27.80 -12.73
C GLY A 166 27.97 -27.63 -11.40
N VAL A 167 28.35 -26.57 -10.69
CA VAL A 167 27.71 -26.09 -9.49
C VAL A 167 27.41 -24.59 -9.67
N TYR A 168 26.22 -24.18 -9.30
CA TYR A 168 25.79 -22.77 -9.33
C TYR A 168 25.21 -22.36 -7.99
N THR A 169 25.48 -21.15 -7.55
CA THR A 169 24.87 -20.53 -6.37
C THR A 169 24.91 -18.99 -6.46
N ALA A 170 23.85 -18.32 -5.98
CA ALA A 170 23.87 -16.87 -5.73
C ALA A 170 24.35 -16.52 -4.30
N CYS A 171 24.59 -17.54 -3.44
CA CYS A 171 25.03 -17.31 -2.08
C CYS A 171 26.55 -17.08 -2.01
N ASN A 172 26.96 -16.15 -1.15
CA ASN A 172 28.37 -16.00 -0.81
C ASN A 172 28.86 -17.19 0.01
N PRO A 173 30.04 -17.75 -0.28
CA PRO A 173 30.66 -18.75 0.59
C PRO A 173 30.97 -18.14 1.96
N CYS A 174 30.89 -18.95 3.00
CA CYS A 174 31.21 -18.52 4.35
C CYS A 174 32.68 -18.06 4.41
N LYS A 175 32.93 -16.79 4.80
CA LYS A 175 34.31 -16.26 4.86
C LYS A 175 35.21 -17.00 5.89
N ALA A 176 34.59 -17.50 6.96
CA ALA A 176 35.33 -18.23 8.01
C ALA A 176 35.58 -19.70 7.62
N HIS A 177 34.72 -20.28 6.80
CA HIS A 177 34.77 -21.68 6.38
C HIS A 177 34.40 -21.79 4.89
N PRO A 178 35.29 -21.35 3.98
CA PRO A 178 35.01 -21.31 2.55
C PRO A 178 34.87 -22.72 1.92
N GLU A 179 35.27 -23.76 2.66
CA GLU A 179 35.11 -25.17 2.29
C GLU A 179 33.70 -25.71 2.53
N HIS A 180 32.89 -25.01 3.32
CA HIS A 180 31.49 -25.42 3.54
C HIS A 180 30.63 -25.05 2.34
N ALA A 181 29.70 -25.95 2.01
CA ALA A 181 28.70 -25.69 0.99
C ALA A 181 27.92 -24.41 1.30
N PRO A 182 27.57 -23.59 0.29
CA PRO A 182 26.71 -22.43 0.49
C PRO A 182 25.34 -22.87 0.99
N LEU A 183 24.52 -21.89 1.44
CA LEU A 183 23.18 -22.18 1.95
C LEU A 183 22.36 -23.01 0.95
N TRP A 184 22.41 -22.63 -0.32
CA TRP A 184 21.83 -23.43 -1.40
C TRP A 184 22.75 -23.42 -2.61
N GLN A 185 22.70 -24.50 -3.36
CA GLN A 185 23.40 -24.62 -4.65
C GLN A 185 22.63 -25.56 -5.57
N ILE A 186 22.75 -25.33 -6.85
CA ILE A 186 22.33 -26.30 -7.89
C ILE A 186 23.56 -27.01 -8.36
N ARG A 187 23.59 -28.32 -8.20
CA ARG A 187 24.67 -29.19 -8.69
C ARG A 187 24.13 -30.03 -9.84
N ALA A 188 24.79 -30.02 -10.99
CA ALA A 188 24.33 -30.71 -12.18
C ALA A 188 25.46 -31.58 -12.79
N PHE A 189 25.08 -32.67 -13.40
CA PHE A 189 26.03 -33.47 -14.20
C PHE A 189 26.53 -32.67 -15.40
N GLN A 190 25.61 -31.95 -16.06
CA GLN A 190 25.94 -30.99 -17.12
C GLN A 190 25.21 -29.68 -16.86
N MET A 191 25.95 -28.58 -16.95
CA MET A 191 25.41 -27.21 -16.93
C MET A 191 25.79 -26.52 -18.23
N THR A 192 24.85 -25.83 -18.86
CA THR A 192 25.10 -25.05 -20.08
C THR A 192 24.68 -23.61 -19.84
N GLU A 193 25.60 -22.70 -20.02
CA GLU A 193 25.34 -21.26 -20.05
C GLU A 193 25.16 -20.86 -21.52
N ASP A 194 23.96 -20.44 -21.87
CA ASP A 194 23.62 -19.92 -23.20
C ASP A 194 23.66 -18.40 -23.14
N LEU A 195 24.76 -17.81 -23.59
CA LEU A 195 25.02 -16.38 -23.61
C LEU A 195 24.11 -15.64 -24.62
N GLN A 196 23.67 -16.34 -25.67
CA GLN A 196 22.81 -15.73 -26.69
C GLN A 196 21.35 -15.59 -26.19
N ASN A 197 20.83 -16.64 -25.53
CA ASN A 197 19.48 -16.66 -24.98
C ASN A 197 19.46 -16.26 -23.50
N GLN A 198 20.63 -15.94 -22.93
CA GLN A 198 20.82 -15.50 -21.52
C GLN A 198 20.16 -16.47 -20.53
N ARG A 199 20.49 -17.77 -20.65
CA ARG A 199 19.92 -18.84 -19.84
C ARG A 199 20.99 -19.77 -19.31
N LEU A 200 20.73 -20.32 -18.13
CA LEU A 200 21.45 -21.43 -17.54
C LEU A 200 20.57 -22.69 -17.61
N GLU A 201 21.05 -23.74 -18.26
CA GLU A 201 20.38 -25.03 -18.37
C GLU A 201 21.13 -26.08 -17.56
N TYR A 202 20.41 -26.92 -16.86
CA TYR A 202 20.93 -27.96 -16.00
C TYR A 202 20.33 -29.29 -16.38
N ARG A 203 21.18 -30.32 -16.53
CA ARG A 203 20.78 -31.72 -16.77
C ARG A 203 21.24 -32.59 -15.62
N ASP A 204 20.39 -33.50 -15.18
CA ASP A 204 20.61 -34.37 -14.03
C ASP A 204 21.09 -33.56 -12.83
N SER A 205 20.23 -32.66 -12.36
CA SER A 205 20.55 -31.66 -11.34
C SER A 205 19.91 -31.96 -10.00
N TYR A 206 20.59 -31.52 -8.95
CA TYR A 206 20.13 -31.56 -7.58
C TYR A 206 20.14 -30.15 -7.00
N LEU A 207 19.09 -29.79 -6.34
CA LEU A 207 19.07 -28.64 -5.43
C LEU A 207 19.59 -29.12 -4.08
N ASP A 208 20.75 -28.64 -3.69
CA ASP A 208 21.33 -28.90 -2.38
C ASP A 208 21.03 -27.72 -1.43
N VAL A 209 20.60 -28.01 -0.21
CA VAL A 209 20.42 -27.02 0.86
C VAL A 209 21.34 -27.45 2.02
N PHE A 210 22.21 -26.54 2.46
CA PHE A 210 23.31 -26.86 3.41
C PHE A 210 24.16 -28.08 2.98
N GLY A 211 24.34 -28.27 1.68
CA GLY A 211 25.07 -29.41 1.12
C GLY A 211 24.31 -30.73 1.10
N VAL A 212 23.05 -30.75 1.53
CA VAL A 212 22.17 -31.93 1.47
C VAL A 212 21.26 -31.84 0.23
N PRO A 213 21.21 -32.83 -0.65
CA PRO A 213 20.32 -32.84 -1.80
C PRO A 213 18.86 -32.99 -1.34
N VAL A 214 18.03 -31.97 -1.63
CA VAL A 214 16.61 -31.92 -1.24
C VAL A 214 15.65 -32.15 -2.41
N LEU A 215 16.09 -31.89 -3.64
CA LEU A 215 15.25 -32.02 -4.84
C LEU A 215 16.13 -32.49 -6.03
N TYR A 216 15.64 -33.49 -6.78
CA TYR A 216 16.22 -33.90 -8.05
C TYR A 216 15.38 -33.42 -9.22
N LEU A 217 16.04 -32.82 -10.22
CA LEU A 217 15.44 -32.35 -11.45
C LEU A 217 16.21 -32.90 -12.64
N PRO A 218 15.58 -33.77 -13.49
CA PRO A 218 16.25 -34.34 -14.66
C PRO A 218 16.67 -33.25 -15.67
N TYR A 219 15.85 -32.19 -15.77
CA TYR A 219 16.12 -30.98 -16.53
C TYR A 219 15.55 -29.78 -15.80
N PHE A 220 16.33 -28.73 -15.70
CA PHE A 220 15.93 -27.46 -15.14
C PHE A 220 16.60 -26.32 -15.93
N SER A 221 15.94 -25.20 -16.04
CA SER A 221 16.47 -24.04 -16.74
C SER A 221 16.02 -22.78 -16.01
N MET A 222 16.96 -21.85 -15.85
CA MET A 222 16.71 -20.53 -15.22
C MET A 222 17.35 -19.43 -16.06
N SER A 223 16.99 -18.20 -15.77
CA SER A 223 17.61 -17.01 -16.35
C SER A 223 19.08 -16.89 -15.94
N ASP A 224 19.90 -16.36 -16.82
CA ASP A 224 21.20 -15.84 -16.43
C ASP A 224 21.01 -14.67 -15.44
N PRO A 225 21.86 -14.55 -14.40
CA PRO A 225 21.76 -13.45 -13.42
C PRO A 225 21.87 -12.04 -14.02
N SER A 226 22.40 -11.90 -15.22
CA SER A 226 22.44 -10.60 -15.93
C SER A 226 21.07 -10.14 -16.41
N VAL A 227 20.07 -11.02 -16.41
CA VAL A 227 18.73 -10.73 -16.91
C VAL A 227 17.77 -10.47 -15.76
N HIS A 228 17.42 -9.23 -15.56
CA HIS A 228 16.49 -8.83 -14.50
C HIS A 228 15.04 -9.30 -14.72
N ARG A 229 14.66 -9.72 -15.94
CA ARG A 229 13.28 -10.09 -16.25
C ARG A 229 13.20 -11.14 -17.34
N GLN A 230 12.90 -12.38 -16.97
CA GLN A 230 12.73 -13.50 -17.91
C GLN A 230 11.60 -14.44 -17.46
N SER A 231 10.99 -15.12 -18.44
CA SER A 231 9.94 -16.11 -18.17
C SER A 231 10.49 -17.35 -17.48
N GLY A 232 9.75 -17.84 -16.48
CA GLY A 232 10.13 -19.04 -15.74
C GLY A 232 9.22 -19.31 -14.55
N PHE A 233 9.38 -20.49 -13.95
CA PHE A 233 8.72 -20.79 -12.68
C PHE A 233 9.31 -19.96 -11.55
N LEU A 234 8.44 -19.38 -10.74
CA LEU A 234 8.81 -18.79 -9.47
C LEU A 234 8.77 -19.86 -8.38
N ILE A 235 9.27 -19.52 -7.22
CA ILE A 235 9.30 -20.46 -6.09
C ILE A 235 7.88 -20.76 -5.64
N PRO A 236 7.49 -22.04 -5.52
CA PRO A 236 6.19 -22.40 -4.98
C PRO A 236 6.04 -21.97 -3.53
N SER A 237 4.83 -21.54 -3.15
CA SER A 237 4.45 -21.29 -1.77
C SER A 237 3.55 -22.42 -1.26
N LEU A 238 3.68 -22.71 0.03
CA LEU A 238 2.89 -23.72 0.73
C LEU A 238 2.07 -23.04 1.82
N GLY A 239 0.84 -23.49 2.02
CA GLY A 239 -0.01 -23.01 3.09
C GLY A 239 -0.89 -24.10 3.67
N LEU A 240 -1.45 -23.80 4.83
CA LEU A 240 -2.38 -24.65 5.54
C LEU A 240 -3.46 -23.78 6.16
N THR A 241 -4.72 -24.14 5.91
CA THR A 241 -5.87 -23.60 6.62
C THR A 241 -6.59 -24.74 7.33
N ASP A 242 -7.18 -24.50 8.49
CA ASP A 242 -7.88 -25.54 9.23
C ASP A 242 -9.31 -25.76 8.73
N GLU A 243 -9.97 -24.73 8.23
CA GLU A 243 -11.38 -24.80 7.82
C GLU A 243 -11.55 -25.18 6.34
N TYR A 244 -11.05 -24.38 5.40
CA TYR A 244 -11.50 -24.40 4.01
C TYR A 244 -10.56 -25.11 3.04
N LEU A 245 -9.35 -24.59 2.81
CA LEU A 245 -8.43 -25.13 1.80
C LEU A 245 -7.71 -26.42 2.26
N GLY A 246 -7.50 -26.60 3.56
CA GLY A 246 -6.58 -27.60 4.07
C GLY A 246 -5.13 -27.26 3.74
N THR A 247 -4.33 -28.25 3.36
CA THR A 247 -2.98 -28.00 2.83
C THR A 247 -3.06 -27.62 1.36
N PHE A 248 -2.40 -26.54 0.97
CA PHE A 248 -2.39 -26.08 -0.42
C PHE A 248 -1.00 -25.69 -0.89
N ILE A 249 -0.81 -25.74 -2.19
CA ILE A 249 0.42 -25.32 -2.89
C ILE A 249 0.08 -24.40 -4.05
N LYS A 250 0.79 -23.29 -4.16
CA LYS A 250 0.76 -22.36 -5.31
C LYS A 250 2.03 -22.50 -6.12
N ILE A 251 1.92 -22.67 -7.43
CA ILE A 251 3.05 -22.87 -8.34
C ILE A 251 3.03 -21.76 -9.39
N PRO A 252 3.58 -20.59 -9.14
CA PRO A 252 3.51 -19.46 -10.07
C PRO A 252 4.49 -19.66 -11.24
N TYR A 253 4.02 -19.39 -12.45
CA TYR A 253 4.81 -19.25 -13.66
C TYR A 253 4.75 -17.80 -14.15
N PHE A 254 5.90 -17.16 -14.20
CA PHE A 254 6.04 -15.79 -14.68
C PHE A 254 6.34 -15.79 -16.17
N TRP A 255 5.49 -15.16 -16.97
CA TRP A 255 5.64 -15.05 -18.41
C TRP A 255 5.89 -13.60 -18.82
N VAL A 256 7.09 -13.31 -19.28
CA VAL A 256 7.43 -12.04 -19.93
C VAL A 256 6.89 -12.07 -21.35
N ILE A 257 5.88 -11.26 -21.63
CA ILE A 257 5.31 -11.13 -22.97
C ILE A 257 6.22 -10.23 -23.82
N ASP A 258 6.61 -9.09 -23.26
CA ASP A 258 7.62 -8.20 -23.82
C ASP A 258 8.28 -7.34 -22.72
N GLY A 259 9.09 -6.34 -23.11
CA GLY A 259 9.80 -5.46 -22.18
C GLY A 259 8.89 -4.62 -21.26
N GLN A 260 7.61 -4.48 -21.57
CA GLN A 260 6.67 -3.61 -20.86
C GLN A 260 5.50 -4.36 -20.22
N GLN A 261 5.31 -5.65 -20.52
CA GLN A 261 4.18 -6.43 -20.02
C GLN A 261 4.56 -7.84 -19.64
N ASP A 262 3.88 -8.36 -18.63
CA ASP A 262 4.01 -9.71 -18.13
C ASP A 262 2.68 -10.31 -17.67
N LEU A 263 2.67 -11.62 -17.56
CA LEU A 263 1.58 -12.41 -17.01
C LEU A 263 2.14 -13.43 -16.03
N THR A 264 1.66 -13.44 -14.81
CA THR A 264 1.91 -14.52 -13.86
C THR A 264 0.69 -15.44 -13.84
N ILE A 265 0.94 -16.74 -14.03
CA ILE A 265 -0.07 -17.80 -14.03
C ILE A 265 0.20 -18.65 -12.80
N THR A 266 -0.73 -18.68 -11.84
CA THR A 266 -0.53 -19.36 -10.57
C THR A 266 -1.62 -20.40 -10.35
N PRO A 267 -1.42 -21.66 -10.77
CA PRO A 267 -2.27 -22.74 -10.33
C PRO A 267 -2.07 -23.01 -8.83
N GLU A 268 -3.18 -23.15 -8.12
CA GLU A 268 -3.24 -23.55 -6.72
C GLU A 268 -3.96 -24.89 -6.61
N PHE A 269 -3.39 -25.80 -5.84
CA PHE A 269 -3.97 -27.11 -5.52
C PHE A 269 -4.13 -27.24 -4.01
N ALA A 270 -5.35 -27.50 -3.58
CA ALA A 270 -5.73 -27.64 -2.17
C ALA A 270 -6.23 -29.06 -1.89
N THR A 271 -6.12 -29.52 -0.64
CA THR A 271 -6.55 -30.88 -0.25
C THR A 271 -8.04 -30.98 0.05
N LYS A 272 -8.69 -29.89 0.44
CA LYS A 272 -10.11 -29.86 0.77
C LYS A 272 -10.98 -29.25 -0.33
N GLN A 273 -10.40 -28.42 -1.20
CA GLN A 273 -11.12 -27.70 -2.26
C GLN A 273 -10.56 -28.05 -3.63
N GLY A 274 -11.34 -27.71 -4.67
CA GLY A 274 -10.91 -27.83 -6.06
C GLY A 274 -9.76 -26.89 -6.43
N PRO A 275 -9.17 -27.08 -7.62
CA PRO A 275 -8.08 -26.23 -8.06
C PRO A 275 -8.56 -24.78 -8.30
N GLN A 276 -7.68 -23.84 -8.00
CA GLN A 276 -7.80 -22.43 -8.37
C GLN A 276 -6.75 -22.07 -9.41
N LEU A 277 -7.10 -21.25 -10.39
CA LEU A 277 -6.16 -20.64 -11.32
C LEU A 277 -6.20 -19.11 -11.15
N GLU A 278 -5.10 -18.56 -10.64
CA GLU A 278 -4.90 -17.12 -10.49
C GLU A 278 -4.07 -16.59 -11.66
N LEU A 279 -4.44 -15.43 -12.19
CA LEU A 279 -3.79 -14.75 -13.31
C LEU A 279 -3.53 -13.30 -12.92
N THR A 280 -2.26 -12.90 -12.89
CA THR A 280 -1.84 -11.52 -12.64
C THR A 280 -1.17 -10.95 -13.88
N TYR A 281 -1.83 -10.03 -14.57
CA TYR A 281 -1.31 -9.33 -15.74
C TYR A 281 -0.89 -7.92 -15.38
N ARG A 282 0.29 -7.49 -15.85
CA ARG A 282 0.80 -6.13 -15.64
C ARG A 282 1.34 -5.55 -16.94
N ARG A 283 1.08 -4.27 -17.13
CA ARG A 283 1.62 -3.52 -18.28
C ARG A 283 2.02 -2.12 -17.88
N ALA A 284 3.21 -1.70 -18.27
CA ALA A 284 3.68 -0.33 -18.19
C ALA A 284 3.48 0.37 -19.55
N PHE A 285 3.02 1.61 -19.52
CA PHE A 285 2.89 2.50 -20.65
C PHE A 285 3.78 3.72 -20.42
N ASN A 286 4.09 4.48 -21.45
CA ASN A 286 4.89 5.71 -21.29
C ASN A 286 4.23 6.75 -20.36
N ASN A 287 2.91 6.71 -20.25
CA ASN A 287 2.11 7.65 -19.44
C ASN A 287 1.35 7.00 -18.29
N GLY A 288 1.56 5.70 -18.01
CA GLY A 288 0.81 5.06 -16.94
C GLY A 288 1.10 3.57 -16.76
N THR A 289 0.32 2.96 -15.88
CA THR A 289 0.41 1.53 -15.55
C THR A 289 -0.97 0.89 -15.56
N LEU A 290 -1.00 -0.39 -15.89
CA LEU A 290 -2.18 -1.24 -15.86
C LEU A 290 -1.85 -2.56 -15.18
N SER A 291 -2.73 -3.00 -14.27
CA SER A 291 -2.65 -4.33 -13.69
C SER A 291 -4.04 -4.96 -13.60
N PHE A 292 -4.11 -6.24 -13.89
CA PHE A 292 -5.27 -7.08 -13.64
C PHE A 292 -4.83 -8.28 -12.81
N ASP A 293 -5.59 -8.58 -11.79
CA ASP A 293 -5.41 -9.73 -10.92
C ASP A 293 -6.76 -10.42 -10.77
N GLY A 294 -6.82 -11.70 -10.98
CA GLY A 294 -8.08 -12.42 -10.89
C GLY A 294 -7.85 -13.91 -10.82
N ALA A 295 -8.82 -14.60 -10.23
CA ALA A 295 -8.77 -16.05 -10.15
C ALA A 295 -10.13 -16.67 -10.47
N ILE A 296 -10.08 -17.92 -10.89
CA ILE A 296 -11.22 -18.79 -11.08
C ILE A 296 -10.96 -20.09 -10.30
N ALA A 297 -11.93 -20.48 -9.49
CA ALA A 297 -11.90 -21.71 -8.71
C ALA A 297 -13.20 -22.48 -8.83
N HIS A 298 -13.15 -23.76 -8.56
CA HIS A 298 -14.34 -24.56 -8.29
C HIS A 298 -14.57 -24.53 -6.78
N ASP A 299 -15.62 -23.80 -6.38
CA ASP A 299 -16.01 -23.55 -5.00
C ASP A 299 -17.30 -24.33 -4.71
N GLU A 300 -17.21 -25.34 -3.85
CA GLU A 300 -18.26 -26.33 -3.62
C GLU A 300 -18.78 -26.92 -4.95
N ASP A 301 -19.93 -26.53 -5.42
CA ASP A 301 -20.53 -27.00 -6.68
C ASP A 301 -20.66 -25.89 -7.75
N THR A 302 -20.05 -24.72 -7.53
CA THR A 302 -20.16 -23.56 -8.41
C THR A 302 -18.79 -23.05 -8.87
N LEU A 303 -18.78 -22.39 -10.03
CA LEU A 303 -17.61 -21.65 -10.47
C LEU A 303 -17.59 -20.28 -9.79
N ALA A 304 -16.56 -20.04 -9.00
CA ALA A 304 -16.35 -18.81 -8.25
C ALA A 304 -15.02 -18.15 -8.61
N GLY A 305 -14.83 -16.90 -8.21
CA GLY A 305 -13.60 -16.18 -8.50
C GLY A 305 -13.62 -14.73 -8.05
N TYR A 306 -12.55 -14.02 -8.34
CA TYR A 306 -12.46 -12.58 -8.13
C TYR A 306 -11.81 -11.90 -9.33
N PHE A 307 -11.97 -10.60 -9.41
CA PHE A 307 -11.30 -9.74 -10.38
C PHE A 307 -10.94 -8.40 -9.76
N TYR A 308 -9.66 -8.07 -9.76
CA TYR A 308 -9.11 -6.79 -9.39
C TYR A 308 -8.44 -6.16 -10.62
N GLY A 309 -8.83 -4.94 -10.92
CA GLY A 309 -8.27 -4.20 -12.05
C GLY A 309 -7.84 -2.82 -11.60
N LYS A 310 -6.61 -2.44 -11.86
CA LYS A 310 -6.08 -1.13 -11.52
C LYS A 310 -5.37 -0.50 -12.69
N GLY A 311 -5.75 0.72 -13.02
CA GLY A 311 -5.11 1.52 -14.06
C GLY A 311 -4.94 2.95 -13.62
N LEU A 312 -3.78 3.54 -13.88
CA LEU A 312 -3.51 4.94 -13.62
C LEU A 312 -2.69 5.53 -14.78
N PHE A 313 -3.22 6.58 -15.41
CA PHE A 313 -2.64 7.17 -16.60
C PHE A 313 -2.58 8.68 -16.48
N ASN A 314 -1.43 9.29 -16.77
CA ASN A 314 -1.28 10.71 -16.87
C ASN A 314 -1.75 11.16 -18.27
N TRP A 315 -2.71 12.05 -18.31
CA TRP A 315 -3.13 12.69 -19.56
C TRP A 315 -2.15 13.81 -19.92
N ASN A 316 -1.78 14.60 -18.91
CA ASN A 316 -0.75 15.64 -19.00
C ASN A 316 -0.19 15.91 -17.59
N ASP A 317 0.58 16.99 -17.41
CA ASP A 317 1.20 17.34 -16.12
C ASP A 317 0.18 17.71 -15.03
N THR A 318 -1.06 18.03 -15.40
CA THR A 318 -2.13 18.46 -14.48
C THR A 318 -3.17 17.37 -14.28
N TRP A 319 -3.53 16.61 -15.31
CA TRP A 319 -4.64 15.67 -15.31
C TRP A 319 -4.18 14.24 -15.41
N ARG A 320 -4.80 13.38 -14.62
CA ARG A 320 -4.69 11.93 -14.72
C ARG A 320 -6.07 11.26 -14.63
N TYR A 321 -6.18 10.08 -15.17
CA TYR A 321 -7.37 9.26 -15.08
C TYR A 321 -6.99 7.83 -14.71
N GLY A 322 -7.94 7.14 -14.12
CA GLY A 322 -7.68 5.78 -13.67
C GLY A 322 -8.94 5.06 -13.27
N PHE A 323 -8.73 3.82 -12.90
CA PHE A 323 -9.75 2.96 -12.31
C PHE A 323 -9.13 2.03 -11.28
N ASP A 324 -9.94 1.65 -10.30
CA ASP A 324 -9.65 0.61 -9.32
C ASP A 324 -10.93 -0.24 -9.18
N ILE A 325 -10.97 -1.41 -9.82
CA ILE A 325 -12.14 -2.28 -9.88
C ILE A 325 -11.87 -3.49 -9.01
N ASN A 326 -12.74 -3.74 -8.06
CA ASN A 326 -12.61 -4.84 -7.09
C ASN A 326 -13.94 -5.60 -7.01
N LEU A 327 -13.95 -6.84 -7.48
CA LEU A 327 -15.14 -7.68 -7.57
C LEU A 327 -14.83 -9.09 -7.03
N GLY A 328 -15.77 -9.63 -6.26
CA GLY A 328 -15.78 -11.03 -5.81
C GLY A 328 -17.06 -11.75 -6.27
N SER A 329 -16.99 -13.04 -6.51
CA SER A 329 -18.15 -13.84 -6.94
C SER A 329 -19.14 -14.11 -5.81
N SER A 330 -18.65 -14.19 -4.57
CA SER A 330 -19.45 -14.42 -3.38
C SER A 330 -18.89 -13.65 -2.18
N VAL A 331 -19.68 -13.56 -1.12
CA VAL A 331 -19.28 -12.88 0.14
C VAL A 331 -18.15 -13.60 0.88
N ASN A 332 -17.96 -14.89 0.64
CA ASN A 332 -16.98 -15.70 1.33
C ASN A 332 -15.71 -15.97 0.52
N TYR A 333 -15.81 -15.97 -0.81
CA TYR A 333 -14.74 -16.43 -1.71
C TYR A 333 -13.35 -15.85 -1.37
N LEU A 334 -13.27 -14.53 -1.16
CA LEU A 334 -11.97 -13.89 -0.86
C LEU A 334 -11.35 -14.41 0.43
N ARG A 335 -12.18 -14.72 1.42
CA ARG A 335 -11.75 -15.25 2.71
C ARG A 335 -11.35 -16.71 2.60
N ASP A 336 -12.17 -17.50 1.94
CA ASP A 336 -12.02 -18.94 1.83
C ASP A 336 -10.74 -19.30 1.04
N PHE A 337 -10.42 -18.52 0.02
CA PHE A 337 -9.21 -18.68 -0.78
C PHE A 337 -8.05 -17.75 -0.35
N GLN A 338 -8.17 -17.05 0.78
CA GLN A 338 -7.13 -16.15 1.32
C GLN A 338 -6.64 -15.10 0.32
N VAL A 339 -7.57 -14.57 -0.48
CA VAL A 339 -7.28 -13.55 -1.49
C VAL A 339 -6.95 -12.21 -0.80
N PRO A 340 -5.98 -11.42 -1.26
CA PRO A 340 -5.71 -10.10 -0.69
C PRO A 340 -6.96 -9.23 -0.59
N GLY A 341 -7.18 -8.60 0.57
CA GLY A 341 -8.38 -7.80 0.83
C GLY A 341 -9.54 -8.56 1.51
N TYR A 342 -9.39 -9.84 1.81
CA TYR A 342 -10.42 -10.67 2.45
C TYR A 342 -10.93 -10.14 3.81
N GLY A 343 -10.16 -9.27 4.48
CA GLY A 343 -10.56 -8.63 5.73
C GLY A 343 -11.51 -7.44 5.57
N ALA A 344 -11.76 -7.00 4.35
CA ALA A 344 -12.68 -5.89 4.09
C ALA A 344 -14.14 -6.33 4.27
N SER A 345 -14.98 -5.47 4.83
CA SER A 345 -16.43 -5.70 4.86
C SER A 345 -17.11 -5.33 3.54
N ILE A 346 -16.51 -4.42 2.78
CA ILE A 346 -17.03 -3.91 1.51
C ILE A 346 -15.87 -3.76 0.53
N LEU A 347 -16.04 -4.24 -0.69
CA LEU A 347 -15.20 -3.90 -1.83
C LEU A 347 -15.73 -2.63 -2.49
N SER A 348 -14.86 -1.69 -2.78
CA SER A 348 -15.16 -0.49 -3.55
C SER A 348 -14.52 -0.55 -4.92
N SER A 349 -15.26 -0.12 -5.95
CA SER A 349 -14.73 0.07 -7.29
C SER A 349 -14.89 1.52 -7.70
N ASP A 350 -13.85 2.10 -8.27
CA ASP A 350 -13.74 3.51 -8.64
C ASP A 350 -13.25 3.66 -10.09
N LEU A 351 -13.91 4.54 -10.84
CA LEU A 351 -13.45 5.04 -12.13
C LEU A 351 -13.36 6.56 -12.02
N PHE A 352 -12.23 7.17 -12.34
CA PHE A 352 -12.02 8.58 -12.08
C PHE A 352 -11.17 9.30 -13.12
N ILE A 353 -11.37 10.61 -13.18
CA ILE A 353 -10.46 11.59 -13.74
C ILE A 353 -10.24 12.68 -12.70
N GLU A 354 -8.99 13.05 -12.46
CA GLU A 354 -8.63 14.05 -11.48
C GLU A 354 -7.54 15.00 -11.99
N GLY A 355 -7.57 16.21 -11.47
CA GLY A 355 -6.66 17.27 -11.86
C GLY A 355 -6.09 18.02 -10.65
N PHE A 356 -4.81 18.38 -10.77
CA PHE A 356 -4.03 19.07 -9.75
C PHE A 356 -3.55 20.41 -10.29
N GLY A 357 -4.18 21.49 -9.84
CA GLY A 357 -3.76 22.85 -10.15
C GLY A 357 -3.00 23.48 -8.99
N VAL A 358 -2.51 24.69 -9.20
CA VAL A 358 -1.90 25.48 -8.12
C VAL A 358 -3.00 25.85 -7.13
N GLY A 359 -2.91 25.29 -5.91
CA GLY A 359 -3.91 25.50 -4.86
C GLY A 359 -5.30 24.95 -5.18
N SER A 360 -5.45 24.07 -6.20
CA SER A 360 -6.74 23.52 -6.56
C SER A 360 -6.66 22.04 -6.92
N TYR A 361 -7.74 21.33 -6.63
CA TYR A 361 -7.93 19.93 -6.95
C TYR A 361 -9.33 19.72 -7.49
N ALA A 362 -9.48 18.88 -8.51
CA ALA A 362 -10.77 18.47 -9.04
C ALA A 362 -10.79 16.97 -9.31
N LYS A 363 -11.86 16.29 -8.93
CA LYS A 363 -12.08 14.86 -9.24
C LYS A 363 -13.50 14.65 -9.72
N LEU A 364 -13.64 13.90 -10.81
CA LEU A 364 -14.89 13.35 -11.25
C LEU A 364 -14.77 11.83 -11.19
N SER A 365 -15.68 11.16 -10.48
CA SER A 365 -15.62 9.71 -10.30
C SER A 365 -16.98 9.04 -10.44
N ALA A 366 -16.94 7.73 -10.62
CA ALA A 366 -18.06 6.82 -10.53
C ALA A 366 -17.67 5.66 -9.61
N ASN A 367 -18.45 5.46 -8.56
CA ASN A 367 -18.15 4.51 -7.50
C ASN A 367 -19.26 3.46 -7.38
N THR A 368 -18.88 2.22 -7.11
CA THR A 368 -19.78 1.12 -6.79
C THR A 368 -19.21 0.27 -5.67
N TYR A 369 -20.09 -0.41 -4.94
CA TYR A 369 -19.73 -1.14 -3.73
C TYR A 369 -20.31 -2.54 -3.74
N GLN A 370 -19.55 -3.50 -3.22
CA GLN A 370 -19.98 -4.87 -3.02
C GLN A 370 -19.73 -5.30 -1.56
N GLY A 371 -20.77 -5.76 -0.87
CA GLY A 371 -20.67 -6.28 0.48
C GLY A 371 -20.00 -7.65 0.52
N LEU A 372 -19.09 -7.85 1.47
CA LEU A 372 -18.42 -9.12 1.77
C LEU A 372 -18.90 -9.73 3.10
N ASN A 373 -19.93 -9.16 3.70
CA ASN A 373 -20.55 -9.67 4.91
C ASN A 373 -22.04 -9.93 4.63
N SER A 374 -22.57 -11.09 4.99
CA SER A 374 -23.96 -11.45 4.81
C SER A 374 -24.96 -10.57 5.58
N SER A 375 -24.48 -9.85 6.60
CA SER A 375 -25.26 -8.82 7.29
C SER A 375 -25.44 -7.54 6.46
N ILE A 376 -24.63 -7.33 5.41
CA ILE A 376 -24.72 -6.18 4.52
C ILE A 376 -25.67 -6.52 3.38
N ASN A 377 -26.84 -5.89 3.37
CA ASN A 377 -27.77 -6.06 2.26
C ASN A 377 -27.24 -5.33 1.02
N GLN A 378 -26.86 -6.11 -0.02
CA GLN A 378 -26.31 -5.58 -1.27
C GLN A 378 -27.20 -4.56 -1.95
N SER A 379 -28.54 -4.71 -1.84
CA SER A 379 -29.48 -3.79 -2.48
C SER A 379 -29.54 -2.40 -1.85
N LEU A 380 -29.02 -2.25 -0.62
CA LEU A 380 -28.88 -0.96 0.08
C LEU A 380 -27.59 -0.22 -0.25
N LEU A 381 -26.59 -0.92 -0.81
CA LEU A 381 -25.33 -0.30 -1.19
C LEU A 381 -25.51 0.62 -2.39
N PRO A 382 -24.90 1.82 -2.38
CA PRO A 382 -25.12 2.82 -3.40
C PRO A 382 -24.30 2.58 -4.66
N TYR A 383 -24.82 3.01 -5.80
CA TYR A 383 -24.07 3.42 -6.97
C TYR A 383 -23.97 4.93 -6.94
N VAL A 384 -22.76 5.49 -6.92
CA VAL A 384 -22.51 6.93 -6.89
C VAL A 384 -21.98 7.36 -8.24
N LEU A 385 -22.84 7.88 -9.09
CA LEU A 385 -22.48 8.28 -10.47
C LEU A 385 -23.35 9.43 -11.00
N PRO A 386 -22.72 10.57 -11.35
CA PRO A 386 -21.35 10.91 -11.08
C PRO A 386 -21.13 11.38 -9.63
N ARG A 387 -19.88 11.40 -9.20
CA ARG A 387 -19.43 12.15 -8.03
C ARG A 387 -18.37 13.15 -8.49
N TYR A 388 -18.57 14.43 -8.18
CA TYR A 388 -17.66 15.51 -8.48
C TYR A 388 -17.20 16.18 -7.21
N GLU A 389 -15.89 16.35 -7.07
CA GLU A 389 -15.24 17.03 -5.96
C GLU A 389 -14.37 18.16 -6.52
N TYR A 390 -14.39 19.31 -5.89
CA TYR A 390 -13.47 20.39 -6.18
C TYR A 390 -13.06 21.10 -4.90
N SER A 391 -11.76 21.32 -4.77
CA SER A 391 -11.17 22.08 -3.66
C SER A 391 -10.27 23.17 -4.20
N TYR A 392 -10.34 24.32 -3.57
CA TYR A 392 -9.50 25.48 -3.87
C TYR A 392 -8.98 26.11 -2.58
N PHE A 393 -7.69 26.39 -2.57
CA PHE A 393 -7.01 27.10 -1.50
C PHE A 393 -6.24 28.30 -2.09
N GLY A 394 -6.75 29.49 -1.85
CA GLY A 394 -6.27 30.72 -2.44
C GLY A 394 -4.99 31.28 -1.82
N GLU A 395 -4.33 32.15 -2.54
CA GLU A 395 -3.25 32.98 -2.01
C GLU A 395 -3.82 34.08 -1.10
N PRO A 396 -2.99 34.68 -0.21
CA PRO A 396 -3.44 35.83 0.61
C PRO A 396 -3.92 36.98 -0.24
N ASP A 397 -5.11 37.49 0.07
CA ASP A 397 -5.73 38.64 -0.60
C ASP A 397 -5.17 39.97 -0.09
N ALA A 398 -5.68 41.08 -0.62
CA ALA A 398 -5.26 42.45 -0.24
C ALA A 398 -5.55 42.79 1.23
N LEU A 399 -6.44 42.06 1.90
CA LEU A 399 -6.75 42.20 3.33
C LEU A 399 -5.89 41.28 4.20
N GLY A 400 -5.02 40.45 3.59
CA GLY A 400 -4.21 39.46 4.25
C GLY A 400 -4.98 38.21 4.67
N GLY A 401 -6.17 38.03 4.13
CA GLY A 401 -6.98 36.81 4.32
C GLY A 401 -6.78 35.80 3.21
N ARG A 402 -7.16 34.56 3.46
CA ARG A 402 -7.15 33.47 2.48
C ARG A 402 -8.53 32.91 2.28
N LEU A 403 -8.92 32.75 1.04
CA LEU A 403 -10.17 32.10 0.66
C LEU A 403 -9.90 30.62 0.36
N SER A 404 -10.69 29.75 0.95
CA SER A 404 -10.81 28.34 0.58
C SER A 404 -12.24 28.02 0.17
N PHE A 405 -12.38 27.11 -0.76
CA PHE A 405 -13.66 26.67 -1.28
C PHE A 405 -13.61 25.17 -1.56
N ASP A 406 -14.59 24.45 -1.04
CA ASP A 406 -14.77 23.01 -1.27
C ASP A 406 -16.19 22.77 -1.78
N THR A 407 -16.34 21.87 -2.73
CA THR A 407 -17.66 21.45 -3.21
C THR A 407 -17.71 19.97 -3.50
N LEU A 408 -18.87 19.39 -3.27
CA LEU A 408 -19.20 18.01 -3.57
C LEU A 408 -20.55 17.97 -4.29
N ALA A 409 -20.58 17.30 -5.44
CA ALA A 409 -21.84 16.98 -6.11
C ALA A 409 -21.88 15.49 -6.39
N TYR A 410 -23.01 14.85 -6.13
CA TYR A 410 -23.17 13.44 -6.41
C TYR A 410 -24.61 13.08 -6.80
N ASN A 411 -24.72 11.92 -7.41
CA ASN A 411 -25.99 11.25 -7.64
C ASN A 411 -25.87 9.81 -7.11
N ILE A 412 -26.56 9.54 -6.04
CA ILE A 412 -26.67 8.23 -5.38
C ILE A 412 -27.90 7.51 -5.90
N ILE A 413 -27.74 6.27 -6.33
CA ILE A 413 -28.79 5.37 -6.78
C ILE A 413 -28.65 4.06 -6.00
N ARG A 414 -29.77 3.56 -5.45
CA ARG A 414 -29.86 2.27 -4.76
C ARG A 414 -30.98 1.43 -5.37
N ASP A 415 -30.82 0.12 -5.34
CA ASP A 415 -31.89 -0.81 -5.73
C ASP A 415 -33.06 -0.73 -4.74
N VAL A 416 -32.75 -0.60 -3.45
CA VAL A 416 -33.70 -0.41 -2.34
C VAL A 416 -33.17 0.70 -1.44
N GLY A 417 -34.02 1.66 -1.08
CA GLY A 417 -33.66 2.76 -0.20
C GLY A 417 -33.62 4.11 -0.90
N THR A 418 -33.06 5.09 -0.22
CA THR A 418 -33.04 6.48 -0.65
C THR A 418 -32.12 6.67 -1.85
N ASN A 419 -32.66 7.30 -2.91
CA ASN A 419 -31.86 7.86 -3.99
C ASN A 419 -31.72 9.35 -3.78
N ASP A 420 -30.51 9.89 -3.93
CA ASP A 420 -30.23 11.30 -3.66
C ASP A 420 -29.35 11.95 -4.73
N GLN A 421 -29.72 13.14 -5.13
CA GLN A 421 -28.93 14.03 -5.97
C GLN A 421 -28.61 15.27 -5.17
N GLN A 422 -27.33 15.48 -4.93
CA GLN A 422 -26.88 16.54 -4.04
C GLN A 422 -25.79 17.38 -4.67
N LEU A 423 -25.83 18.68 -4.36
CA LEU A 423 -24.74 19.62 -4.56
C LEU A 423 -24.52 20.41 -3.28
N GLY A 424 -23.38 20.23 -2.67
CA GLY A 424 -22.94 20.93 -1.47
C GLY A 424 -21.67 21.75 -1.69
N GLY A 425 -21.46 22.76 -0.88
CA GLY A 425 -20.23 23.54 -0.91
C GLY A 425 -19.97 24.30 0.38
N HIS A 426 -18.68 24.41 0.71
CA HIS A 426 -18.17 25.22 1.81
C HIS A 426 -17.31 26.34 1.26
N LEU A 427 -17.50 27.55 1.76
CA LEU A 427 -16.66 28.70 1.48
C LEU A 427 -16.11 29.21 2.81
N GLN A 428 -14.81 29.34 2.93
CA GLN A 428 -14.17 29.83 4.14
C GLN A 428 -13.16 30.92 3.80
N TRP A 429 -13.17 31.98 4.58
CA TRP A 429 -12.18 33.05 4.52
C TRP A 429 -11.56 33.25 5.89
N ASP A 430 -10.24 33.03 5.96
CA ASP A 430 -9.46 33.11 7.19
C ASP A 430 -8.51 34.29 7.13
N ARG A 431 -8.56 35.14 8.15
CA ARG A 431 -7.66 36.27 8.30
C ARG A 431 -6.88 36.21 9.60
N PRO A 432 -5.62 35.78 9.57
CA PRO A 432 -4.73 35.81 10.72
C PRO A 432 -4.29 37.26 11.03
N ALA A 433 -4.13 37.58 12.31
CA ALA A 433 -3.63 38.84 12.78
C ALA A 433 -2.83 38.67 14.08
N LEU A 434 -1.84 39.53 14.25
CA LEU A 434 -1.11 39.61 15.52
C LEU A 434 -1.72 40.74 16.35
N GLY A 435 -2.05 40.45 17.60
CA GLY A 435 -2.56 41.39 18.57
C GLY A 435 -1.51 41.81 19.58
N PRO A 436 -1.88 42.66 20.53
CA PRO A 436 -0.99 43.12 21.59
C PRO A 436 -0.56 41.93 22.48
N LEU A 437 0.58 42.04 23.14
CA LEU A 437 1.14 41.05 24.06
C LEU A 437 1.40 39.68 23.42
N GLY A 438 1.60 39.63 22.08
CA GLY A 438 1.89 38.38 21.35
C GLY A 438 0.67 37.50 21.11
N THR A 439 -0.53 37.97 21.30
CA THR A 439 -1.76 37.25 20.96
C THR A 439 -1.87 37.03 19.46
N ARG A 440 -2.25 35.83 19.05
CA ARG A 440 -2.55 35.48 17.67
C ARG A 440 -4.04 35.34 17.49
N TRP A 441 -4.59 36.14 16.59
CA TRP A 441 -6.02 36.18 16.31
C TRP A 441 -6.25 35.57 14.91
N ASN A 442 -7.33 34.87 14.77
CA ASN A 442 -7.83 34.43 13.45
C ASN A 442 -9.32 34.78 13.38
N PHE A 443 -9.67 35.61 12.42
CA PHE A 443 -11.06 35.84 12.07
C PHE A 443 -11.41 34.88 10.92
N THR A 444 -12.49 34.11 11.09
CA THR A 444 -13.00 33.18 10.08
C THR A 444 -14.43 33.56 9.72
N ALA A 445 -14.69 33.75 8.43
CA ALA A 445 -16.02 33.77 7.86
C ALA A 445 -16.24 32.46 7.08
N TRP A 446 -17.25 31.72 7.46
CA TRP A 446 -17.56 30.43 6.87
C TRP A 446 -19.01 30.40 6.39
N ALA A 447 -19.23 29.82 5.22
CA ALA A 447 -20.56 29.60 4.67
C ALA A 447 -20.65 28.20 4.09
N SER A 448 -21.75 27.52 4.35
CA SER A 448 -22.08 26.24 3.76
C SER A 448 -23.43 26.31 3.08
N GLY A 449 -23.59 25.58 1.99
CA GLY A 449 -24.87 25.43 1.33
C GLY A 449 -25.00 24.07 0.69
N VAL A 450 -26.17 23.49 0.76
CA VAL A 450 -26.52 22.22 0.13
C VAL A 450 -27.87 22.32 -0.55
N THR A 451 -27.99 21.77 -1.74
CA THR A 451 -29.25 21.53 -2.40
C THR A 451 -29.38 20.05 -2.73
N TYR A 452 -30.55 19.50 -2.52
CA TYR A 452 -30.80 18.07 -2.71
C TYR A 452 -32.15 17.81 -3.37
N ASN A 453 -32.23 16.63 -4.01
CA ASN A 453 -33.46 16.07 -4.58
C ASN A 453 -33.43 14.55 -4.32
N ALA A 454 -34.19 14.13 -3.34
CA ALA A 454 -34.20 12.74 -2.88
C ALA A 454 -35.59 12.12 -2.99
N ASN A 455 -35.62 10.81 -3.14
CA ASN A 455 -36.85 10.01 -3.14
C ASN A 455 -36.65 8.72 -2.31
N VAL A 456 -37.77 8.05 -1.96
CA VAL A 456 -37.78 6.85 -1.10
C VAL A 456 -37.14 7.18 0.26
N LEU A 457 -37.61 8.24 0.89
CA LEU A 457 -37.04 8.79 2.12
C LEU A 457 -37.48 8.09 3.40
N ASP A 458 -38.53 7.26 3.34
CA ASP A 458 -39.07 6.50 4.46
C ASP A 458 -38.06 5.52 5.10
N ASN A 459 -36.98 5.22 4.39
CA ASN A 459 -35.84 4.44 4.93
C ASN A 459 -34.78 5.31 5.64
N GLN A 460 -34.92 6.63 5.63
CA GLN A 460 -34.01 7.53 6.37
C GLN A 460 -34.52 7.75 7.81
N PRO A 461 -33.64 7.77 8.81
CA PRO A 461 -34.04 7.88 10.21
C PRO A 461 -34.85 9.14 10.55
N ASN A 462 -34.66 10.21 9.78
CA ASN A 462 -35.23 11.52 10.02
C ASN A 462 -36.49 11.81 9.19
N TYR A 463 -36.93 10.84 8.40
CA TYR A 463 -38.06 11.02 7.50
C TYR A 463 -39.20 10.06 7.90
N TYR A 464 -40.24 10.64 8.44
CA TYR A 464 -41.47 9.95 8.73
C TYR A 464 -42.50 10.27 7.63
N ASN A 465 -42.91 9.27 6.86
CA ASN A 465 -43.97 9.37 5.83
C ASN A 465 -43.73 10.42 4.73
N VAL A 466 -42.48 10.55 4.24
CA VAL A 466 -42.15 11.44 3.13
C VAL A 466 -41.51 10.66 2.01
N ASP A 467 -42.14 10.56 0.85
CA ASP A 467 -41.59 9.81 -0.29
C ASP A 467 -40.59 10.60 -1.12
N VAL A 468 -40.73 11.91 -1.21
CA VAL A 468 -39.88 12.78 -2.02
C VAL A 468 -39.54 14.05 -1.28
N GLY A 469 -38.26 14.34 -1.18
CA GLY A 469 -37.72 15.53 -0.58
C GLY A 469 -36.91 16.37 -1.56
N ARG A 470 -37.17 17.67 -1.57
CA ARG A 470 -36.37 18.66 -2.30
C ARG A 470 -36.14 19.84 -1.42
N GLY A 471 -34.94 20.33 -1.38
CA GLY A 471 -34.66 21.47 -0.55
C GLY A 471 -33.32 22.13 -0.83
N VAL A 472 -33.17 23.27 -0.19
CA VAL A 472 -31.91 24.00 -0.10
C VAL A 472 -31.73 24.33 1.35
N SER A 473 -30.55 24.03 1.88
CA SER A 473 -30.16 24.43 3.22
C SER A 473 -28.85 25.20 3.16
N GLY A 474 -28.63 26.09 4.08
CA GLY A 474 -27.39 26.85 4.15
C GLY A 474 -27.15 27.46 5.51
N GLN A 475 -25.90 27.68 5.83
CA GLN A 475 -25.44 28.22 7.10
C GLN A 475 -24.31 29.21 6.86
N VAL A 476 -24.34 30.31 7.62
CA VAL A 476 -23.24 31.26 7.68
C VAL A 476 -22.74 31.31 9.12
N GLN A 477 -21.44 31.27 9.31
CA GLN A 477 -20.81 31.34 10.62
C GLN A 477 -19.68 32.38 10.61
N LEU A 478 -19.55 33.12 11.65
CA LEU A 478 -18.43 34.03 11.91
C LEU A 478 -17.72 33.57 13.18
N ALA A 479 -16.41 33.40 13.11
CA ALA A 479 -15.63 33.04 14.27
C ALA A 479 -14.46 33.97 14.51
N LEU A 480 -14.18 34.16 15.78
CA LEU A 480 -12.99 34.84 16.25
C LEU A 480 -12.25 33.89 17.20
N LYS A 481 -11.07 33.45 16.78
CA LYS A 481 -10.18 32.58 17.56
C LYS A 481 -8.98 33.38 18.04
N MET A 482 -8.68 33.26 19.33
CA MET A 482 -7.51 33.81 19.96
C MET A 482 -6.63 32.68 20.50
N ASN A 483 -5.37 32.74 20.17
CA ASN A 483 -4.33 31.92 20.76
C ASN A 483 -3.32 32.85 21.45
N TRP A 484 -3.00 32.55 22.70
CA TRP A 484 -2.07 33.39 23.46
C TRP A 484 -0.90 32.57 23.97
N PRO A 485 0.14 32.36 23.13
CA PRO A 485 1.28 31.55 23.50
C PRO A 485 2.21 32.27 24.46
N PHE A 486 2.47 31.63 25.60
CA PHE A 486 3.50 32.02 26.56
C PHE A 486 4.67 31.08 26.41
N LEU A 487 5.83 31.65 26.12
CA LEU A 487 7.08 30.90 26.01
C LEU A 487 7.93 31.13 27.25
N ARG A 488 8.40 30.08 27.88
CA ARG A 488 9.36 30.12 28.96
C ARG A 488 10.59 29.32 28.60
N ASP A 489 11.75 29.95 28.62
CA ASP A 489 13.02 29.26 28.65
C ASP A 489 13.29 28.80 30.09
N ALA A 490 13.27 27.49 30.32
CA ALA A 490 13.54 26.85 31.60
C ALA A 490 15.03 26.44 31.75
N GLY A 491 15.90 26.98 30.91
CA GLY A 491 17.33 26.73 30.93
C GLY A 491 17.68 25.26 30.65
N THR A 492 18.30 24.58 31.58
CA THR A 492 18.65 23.16 31.44
C THR A 492 17.46 22.20 31.34
N LEU A 493 16.25 22.67 31.68
CA LEU A 493 15.02 21.89 31.58
C LEU A 493 14.32 22.07 30.24
N GLY A 494 14.87 22.91 29.34
CA GLY A 494 14.34 23.08 27.99
C GLY A 494 13.33 24.24 27.86
N THR A 495 12.43 24.15 26.91
CA THR A 495 11.46 25.19 26.55
C THR A 495 10.05 24.74 26.91
N GLN A 496 9.30 25.64 27.51
CA GLN A 496 7.90 25.44 27.89
C GLN A 496 7.01 26.39 27.11
N ILE A 497 5.92 25.89 26.54
CA ILE A 497 4.88 26.67 25.89
C ILE A 497 3.56 26.39 26.62
N LEU A 498 2.87 27.47 27.03
CA LEU A 498 1.51 27.41 27.54
C LEU A 498 0.67 28.30 26.64
N GLU A 499 -0.35 27.76 26.01
CA GLU A 499 -1.16 28.48 25.03
C GLU A 499 -2.67 28.36 25.39
N PRO A 500 -3.24 29.33 26.13
CA PRO A 500 -4.68 29.47 26.20
C PRO A 500 -5.27 29.73 24.81
N ILE A 501 -6.36 29.05 24.52
CA ILE A 501 -7.07 29.13 23.23
C ILE A 501 -8.54 29.45 23.54
N MET A 502 -9.09 30.45 22.89
CA MET A 502 -10.50 30.77 22.96
C MET A 502 -11.03 31.04 21.56
N GLN A 503 -12.18 30.47 21.24
CA GLN A 503 -12.87 30.71 19.98
C GLN A 503 -14.34 30.97 20.25
N VAL A 504 -14.86 32.06 19.72
CA VAL A 504 -16.28 32.35 19.72
C VAL A 504 -16.80 32.24 18.30
N ILE A 505 -17.85 31.48 18.13
CA ILE A 505 -18.53 31.27 16.86
C ILE A 505 -19.94 31.76 16.99
N ALA A 506 -20.35 32.61 16.07
CA ALA A 506 -21.71 33.11 15.95
C ALA A 506 -22.33 32.61 14.64
N ALA A 507 -23.42 31.91 14.75
CA ALA A 507 -24.20 31.39 13.63
C ALA A 507 -25.69 31.56 13.91
N PRO A 508 -26.53 31.64 12.87
CA PRO A 508 -27.97 31.48 13.03
C PRO A 508 -28.29 30.15 13.70
N GLN A 509 -29.34 30.14 14.51
CA GLN A 509 -29.83 28.89 15.07
C GLN A 509 -30.39 28.02 13.95
N SER A 510 -29.97 26.77 13.90
CA SER A 510 -30.29 25.88 12.81
C SER A 510 -31.64 25.16 12.93
N GLY A 511 -32.49 25.62 13.82
CA GLY A 511 -33.76 25.01 14.20
C GLY A 511 -34.85 24.96 13.15
N ASN A 512 -34.53 24.74 11.88
CA ASN A 512 -35.57 24.61 10.91
C ASN A 512 -35.82 23.13 10.56
N SER A 513 -37.08 22.83 10.26
CA SER A 513 -37.54 21.50 9.85
C SER A 513 -36.84 20.96 8.60
N LEU A 514 -36.22 21.79 7.77
CA LEU A 514 -35.51 21.39 6.57
C LEU A 514 -34.24 20.60 6.89
N ARG A 515 -33.57 20.84 8.02
CA ARG A 515 -32.42 20.05 8.43
C ARG A 515 -32.75 18.60 8.78
N ASN A 516 -33.90 18.41 9.39
CA ASN A 516 -34.41 17.09 9.72
C ASN A 516 -34.83 16.31 8.46
N HIS A 517 -34.85 16.96 7.30
CA HIS A 517 -35.32 16.41 6.03
C HIS A 517 -34.22 16.31 4.95
N ILE A 518 -32.96 16.63 5.28
CA ILE A 518 -31.83 16.37 4.40
C ILE A 518 -31.44 14.90 4.60
N PRO A 519 -31.35 14.09 3.52
CA PRO A 519 -30.77 12.76 3.60
C PRO A 519 -29.34 12.86 4.18
N ASP A 520 -29.01 11.98 5.07
CA ASP A 520 -27.67 11.95 5.67
C ASP A 520 -26.83 10.86 5.01
N GLU A 521 -26.02 11.26 4.05
CA GLU A 521 -25.20 10.37 3.25
C GLU A 521 -23.69 10.50 3.55
N ASP A 522 -23.27 11.68 4.07
CA ASP A 522 -21.85 11.98 4.25
C ASP A 522 -21.49 12.51 5.66
N SER A 523 -22.48 12.68 6.55
CA SER A 523 -22.31 13.23 7.89
C SER A 523 -22.63 12.21 9.00
N LEU A 524 -22.32 10.92 8.74
CA LEU A 524 -22.71 9.79 9.59
C LEU A 524 -21.90 9.70 10.89
N ASP A 525 -20.63 10.07 10.84
CA ASP A 525 -19.73 9.94 11.98
C ASP A 525 -19.43 11.28 12.62
N TYR A 526 -19.84 11.45 13.86
CA TYR A 526 -19.55 12.62 14.66
C TYR A 526 -19.13 12.21 16.07
N GLU A 527 -17.88 12.42 16.38
CA GLU A 527 -17.34 12.24 17.74
C GLU A 527 -16.75 13.57 18.23
N PHE A 528 -17.20 14.05 19.38
CA PHE A 528 -16.64 15.24 20.00
C PHE A 528 -15.33 14.90 20.70
N THR A 529 -14.23 15.41 20.16
CA THR A 529 -12.87 15.14 20.63
C THR A 529 -12.05 16.44 20.66
N ASP A 530 -10.80 16.32 21.11
CA ASP A 530 -9.82 17.42 21.04
C ASP A 530 -9.60 17.94 19.61
N THR A 531 -9.75 17.09 18.59
CA THR A 531 -9.57 17.46 17.17
C THR A 531 -10.73 18.25 16.61
N THR A 532 -11.95 18.03 17.09
CA THR A 532 -13.17 18.71 16.62
C THR A 532 -13.54 19.93 17.49
N LEU A 533 -12.90 20.10 18.64
CA LEU A 533 -13.22 21.18 19.61
C LEU A 533 -13.24 22.56 18.97
N PHE A 534 -12.26 22.91 18.14
CA PHE A 534 -12.11 24.21 17.50
C PHE A 534 -12.56 24.26 16.05
N SER A 535 -13.24 23.22 15.55
CA SER A 535 -13.76 23.17 14.18
C SER A 535 -14.91 24.14 13.97
N MET A 536 -15.02 24.74 12.77
CA MET A 536 -16.14 25.56 12.36
C MET A 536 -17.42 24.73 12.26
N ASN A 537 -17.32 23.57 11.67
CA ASN A 537 -18.31 22.52 11.69
C ASN A 537 -17.70 21.27 12.31
N ARG A 538 -18.39 20.60 13.21
CA ARG A 538 -17.95 19.36 13.84
C ARG A 538 -18.42 18.13 13.09
N PHE A 539 -19.45 18.27 12.26
CA PHE A 539 -19.90 17.23 11.36
C PHE A 539 -18.97 17.12 10.15
N ASN A 540 -18.73 15.91 9.71
CA ASN A 540 -18.11 15.65 8.43
C ASN A 540 -19.10 15.94 7.30
N GLY A 541 -18.61 16.12 6.08
CA GLY A 541 -19.44 16.29 4.90
C GLY A 541 -20.24 17.60 4.84
N TYR A 542 -21.35 17.56 4.11
CA TYR A 542 -22.16 18.73 3.74
C TYR A 542 -23.60 18.65 4.26
N ASP A 543 -24.05 17.49 4.74
CA ASP A 543 -25.45 17.27 5.11
C ASP A 543 -25.80 17.93 6.43
N ARG A 544 -24.84 18.03 7.33
CA ARG A 544 -25.06 18.58 8.68
C ARG A 544 -24.05 19.65 9.04
N TYR A 545 -24.47 20.58 9.87
CA TYR A 545 -23.62 21.61 10.44
C TYR A 545 -24.13 22.07 11.80
N ASP A 546 -23.21 22.52 12.67
CA ASP A 546 -23.50 23.13 13.93
C ASP A 546 -24.12 24.50 13.73
N GLY A 547 -25.14 24.84 14.55
CA GLY A 547 -25.75 26.17 14.58
C GLY A 547 -25.62 26.86 15.93
N GLY A 548 -26.14 28.08 15.98
CA GLY A 548 -26.21 28.88 17.21
C GLY A 548 -24.89 29.52 17.61
N VAL A 549 -24.89 30.14 18.79
CA VAL A 549 -23.70 30.77 19.38
C VAL A 549 -23.00 29.78 20.29
N ARG A 550 -21.71 29.60 20.07
CA ARG A 550 -20.85 28.72 20.88
C ARG A 550 -19.51 29.38 21.22
N ALA A 551 -18.97 29.02 22.37
CA ALA A 551 -17.66 29.40 22.81
C ALA A 551 -16.84 28.16 23.13
N ASN A 552 -15.75 27.97 22.40
CA ASN A 552 -14.80 26.88 22.62
C ASN A 552 -13.60 27.47 23.37
N PHE A 553 -13.14 26.76 24.38
CA PHE A 553 -11.98 27.17 25.16
C PHE A 553 -11.13 25.97 25.51
N GLY A 554 -9.84 26.23 25.59
CA GLY A 554 -8.89 25.20 25.95
C GLY A 554 -7.51 25.77 26.27
N VAL A 555 -6.67 24.90 26.78
CA VAL A 555 -5.27 25.19 27.05
C VAL A 555 -4.41 24.11 26.43
N ARG A 556 -3.47 24.53 25.59
CA ARG A 556 -2.41 23.69 25.08
C ARG A 556 -1.15 23.92 25.89
N GLY A 557 -0.52 22.84 26.31
CA GLY A 557 0.80 22.84 26.93
C GLY A 557 1.78 22.05 26.10
N GLU A 558 3.02 22.55 26.01
CA GLU A 558 4.11 21.85 25.35
C GLU A 558 5.40 22.07 26.15
N TRP A 559 6.13 21.02 26.39
CA TRP A 559 7.41 21.06 27.04
C TRP A 559 8.43 20.28 26.23
N ASP A 560 9.36 20.99 25.61
CA ASP A 560 10.48 20.43 24.89
C ASP A 560 11.71 20.46 25.79
N PHE A 561 12.14 19.30 26.26
CA PHE A 561 13.30 19.17 27.13
C PHE A 561 14.61 19.23 26.32
N THR A 562 15.69 19.64 26.98
CA THR A 562 17.02 19.72 26.33
C THR A 562 17.57 18.38 25.90
N GLY A 563 17.11 17.27 26.49
CA GLY A 563 17.47 15.90 26.11
C GLY A 563 16.78 15.39 24.86
N GLY A 564 15.76 16.12 24.34
CA GLY A 564 14.97 15.73 23.19
C GLY A 564 13.60 15.13 23.57
N GLU A 565 13.34 14.97 24.87
CA GLU A 565 12.04 14.53 25.36
C GLU A 565 10.99 15.61 25.12
N LYS A 566 9.75 15.20 24.83
CA LYS A 566 8.63 16.11 24.61
C LYS A 566 7.38 15.64 25.36
N ILE A 567 6.71 16.60 25.99
CA ILE A 567 5.36 16.46 26.54
C ILE A 567 4.47 17.47 25.83
N GLU A 568 3.34 17.02 25.29
CA GLU A 568 2.32 17.90 24.71
C GLU A 568 0.95 17.51 25.24
N GLY A 569 0.11 18.50 25.50
CA GLY A 569 -1.27 18.26 25.91
C GLY A 569 -2.19 19.37 25.48
N LEU A 570 -3.44 19.02 25.30
CA LEU A 570 -4.57 19.93 25.09
C LEU A 570 -5.71 19.47 25.99
N ILE A 571 -6.34 20.40 26.68
CA ILE A 571 -7.58 20.17 27.41
C ILE A 571 -8.53 21.30 27.08
N GLY A 572 -9.81 20.98 26.90
CA GLY A 572 -10.79 22.03 26.61
C GLY A 572 -12.23 21.55 26.65
N ALA A 573 -13.14 22.49 26.49
CA ALA A 573 -14.57 22.26 26.44
C ALA A 573 -15.25 23.29 25.54
N SER A 574 -16.50 23.06 25.23
CA SER A 574 -17.35 23.94 24.42
C SER A 574 -18.60 24.34 25.22
N TRP A 575 -18.95 25.60 25.16
CA TRP A 575 -20.20 26.10 25.67
C TRP A 575 -21.11 26.52 24.52
N GLN A 576 -22.40 26.15 24.57
CA GLN A 576 -23.41 26.53 23.59
C GLN A 576 -24.57 27.29 24.25
N GLN A 577 -25.02 28.38 23.61
CA GLN A 577 -26.14 29.16 24.11
C GLN A 577 -27.45 28.38 24.07
N HIS A 578 -27.67 27.64 23.00
CA HIS A 578 -28.81 26.75 22.83
C HIS A 578 -28.30 25.48 22.17
N LEU A 579 -28.67 24.34 22.72
CA LEU A 579 -28.44 23.06 22.06
C LEU A 579 -29.29 22.99 20.80
N ASP A 580 -28.70 22.55 19.72
CA ASP A 580 -29.44 22.26 18.50
C ASP A 580 -30.17 20.93 18.67
N LEU A 581 -31.36 21.00 19.29
CA LEU A 581 -32.22 19.83 19.55
C LEU A 581 -32.72 19.15 18.27
N ASN A 582 -32.44 19.74 17.11
CA ASN A 582 -32.71 19.10 15.82
C ASN A 582 -31.60 18.14 15.38
N GLN A 583 -30.53 18.07 16.13
CA GLN A 583 -29.63 16.90 16.03
C GLN A 583 -30.42 15.69 16.51
N VAL A 584 -30.30 14.63 15.76
CA VAL A 584 -30.97 13.35 16.07
C VAL A 584 -30.68 13.01 17.53
N PRO A 585 -31.68 12.79 18.39
CA PRO A 585 -31.44 12.53 19.81
C PRO A 585 -30.43 11.42 20.10
N GLN A 586 -30.30 10.50 19.20
CA GLN A 586 -29.38 9.37 19.26
C GLN A 586 -27.89 9.77 19.16
N PHE A 587 -27.58 11.00 18.71
CA PHE A 587 -26.21 11.52 18.71
C PHE A 587 -25.83 12.30 19.96
N GLN A 588 -26.75 12.51 20.86
CA GLN A 588 -26.47 13.33 22.04
C GLN A 588 -25.25 12.88 22.84
N PRO A 589 -25.05 11.60 23.11
CA PRO A 589 -23.85 11.17 23.82
C PRO A 589 -22.56 11.42 23.03
N MET A 590 -22.57 11.28 21.70
CA MET A 590 -21.39 11.44 20.85
C MET A 590 -21.00 12.92 20.65
N ASN A 591 -21.97 13.85 20.68
CA ASN A 591 -21.71 15.28 20.50
C ASN A 591 -21.09 15.94 21.74
N GLY A 592 -20.93 15.18 22.82
CA GLY A 592 -20.35 15.66 24.07
C GLY A 592 -21.24 16.54 24.93
N PHE A 593 -22.57 16.59 24.65
CA PHE A 593 -23.53 17.33 25.47
C PHE A 593 -24.62 16.41 25.98
N ASP A 594 -24.88 16.48 27.25
CA ASP A 594 -26.07 15.87 27.85
C ASP A 594 -27.34 16.68 27.55
N GLU A 595 -28.47 16.01 27.66
CA GLU A 595 -29.76 16.65 27.46
C GLU A 595 -29.92 17.87 28.38
N GLY A 596 -30.17 19.03 27.78
CA GLY A 596 -30.35 20.31 28.47
C GLY A 596 -29.06 20.96 28.99
N ALA A 597 -27.88 20.38 28.77
CA ALA A 597 -26.61 20.96 29.19
C ALA A 597 -26.11 22.01 28.18
N HIS A 598 -25.61 23.14 28.67
CA HIS A 598 -24.96 24.15 27.86
C HIS A 598 -23.44 23.97 27.73
N LEU A 599 -22.84 23.25 28.67
CA LEU A 599 -21.41 22.95 28.69
C LEU A 599 -21.17 21.50 28.23
N SER A 600 -20.23 21.31 27.34
CA SER A 600 -19.86 20.00 26.87
C SER A 600 -19.05 19.20 27.89
N ASP A 601 -18.90 17.91 27.64
CA ASP A 601 -17.84 17.14 28.23
C ASP A 601 -16.49 17.80 28.03
N VAL A 602 -15.55 17.51 28.92
CA VAL A 602 -14.16 17.94 28.79
C VAL A 602 -13.45 16.97 27.87
N VAL A 603 -12.85 17.48 26.80
CA VAL A 603 -12.01 16.72 25.91
C VAL A 603 -10.54 17.02 26.12
N GLY A 604 -9.69 16.03 25.93
CA GLY A 604 -8.27 16.22 26.10
C GLY A 604 -7.43 15.24 25.31
N ARG A 605 -6.21 15.67 25.06
CA ARG A 605 -5.11 14.84 24.52
C ARG A 605 -3.87 15.11 25.33
N ALA A 606 -3.12 14.05 25.63
CA ALA A 606 -1.79 14.13 26.19
C ALA A 606 -0.87 13.19 25.42
N SER A 607 0.28 13.68 25.00
CA SER A 607 1.35 12.85 24.40
C SER A 607 2.66 13.06 25.14
N PHE A 608 3.39 11.97 25.27
CA PHE A 608 4.70 11.95 25.88
C PHE A 608 5.66 11.16 25.03
N THR A 609 6.70 11.82 24.56
CA THR A 609 7.78 11.25 23.74
C THR A 609 9.10 11.52 24.43
N PRO A 610 9.55 10.62 25.34
CA PRO A 610 10.78 10.83 26.10
C PRO A 610 12.03 10.72 25.26
N ASP A 611 11.99 9.90 24.19
CA ASP A 611 13.10 9.69 23.26
C ASP A 611 12.52 9.07 21.97
N SER A 612 13.35 8.89 20.99
CA SER A 612 13.00 8.21 19.73
C SER A 612 12.52 6.75 19.90
N TRP A 613 12.70 6.16 21.07
CA TRP A 613 12.33 4.78 21.35
C TRP A 613 11.00 4.59 22.09
N PHE A 614 10.36 5.66 22.58
CA PHE A 614 9.07 5.58 23.26
C PHE A 614 8.15 6.72 22.85
N ASP A 615 6.90 6.40 22.64
CA ASP A 615 5.82 7.35 22.38
C ASP A 615 4.52 6.83 23.00
N ILE A 616 3.79 7.72 23.66
CA ILE A 616 2.43 7.44 24.13
C ILE A 616 1.56 8.65 23.88
N THR A 617 0.40 8.41 23.29
CA THR A 617 -0.66 9.41 23.12
C THR A 617 -1.94 8.87 23.70
N ALA A 618 -2.54 9.64 24.60
CA ALA A 618 -3.84 9.37 25.16
C ALA A 618 -4.81 10.50 24.81
N ARG A 619 -6.03 10.17 24.42
CA ARG A 619 -7.14 11.08 24.20
C ARG A 619 -8.31 10.65 25.07
N GLY A 620 -9.15 11.60 25.44
CA GLY A 620 -10.33 11.26 26.22
C GLY A 620 -11.39 12.32 26.16
N ARG A 621 -12.60 11.89 26.48
CA ARG A 621 -13.77 12.72 26.74
C ARG A 621 -14.38 12.28 28.05
N VAL A 622 -14.59 13.23 28.95
CA VAL A 622 -15.03 13.00 30.32
C VAL A 622 -16.19 13.94 30.65
N ASP A 623 -17.26 13.40 31.17
CA ASP A 623 -18.36 14.22 31.70
C ASP A 623 -17.85 15.07 32.87
N HIS A 624 -17.98 16.37 32.72
CA HIS A 624 -17.52 17.37 33.71
C HIS A 624 -18.29 17.35 35.03
N ARG A 625 -19.46 16.69 35.09
CA ARG A 625 -20.34 16.70 36.26
C ARG A 625 -20.06 15.54 37.22
N ASN A 626 -19.84 14.36 36.69
CA ASN A 626 -19.67 13.12 37.44
C ASN A 626 -18.31 12.46 37.28
N GLY A 627 -17.54 12.86 36.25
CA GLY A 627 -16.24 12.31 35.96
C GLY A 627 -16.28 11.02 35.16
N ASP A 628 -17.43 10.62 34.63
CA ASP A 628 -17.54 9.41 33.80
C ASP A 628 -16.80 9.57 32.49
N ILE A 629 -16.09 8.53 32.09
CA ILE A 629 -15.36 8.50 30.82
C ILE A 629 -16.34 8.07 29.72
N HIS A 630 -16.55 8.94 28.75
CA HIS A 630 -17.39 8.65 27.58
C HIS A 630 -16.57 8.16 26.38
N PHE A 631 -15.31 8.54 26.33
CA PHE A 631 -14.38 8.10 25.28
C PHE A 631 -12.95 8.10 25.83
N ALA A 632 -12.21 7.07 25.50
CA ALA A 632 -10.77 7.02 25.72
C ALA A 632 -10.06 6.26 24.60
N ASP A 633 -8.98 6.82 24.10
CA ASP A 633 -8.11 6.22 23.08
C ASP A 633 -6.67 6.39 23.57
N VAL A 634 -5.96 5.29 23.69
CA VAL A 634 -4.55 5.28 24.11
C VAL A 634 -3.76 4.46 23.12
N ILE A 635 -2.75 5.09 22.53
CA ILE A 635 -1.80 4.44 21.65
C ILE A 635 -0.40 4.61 22.24
N ALA A 636 0.32 3.52 22.39
CA ALA A 636 1.69 3.54 22.87
C ALA A 636 2.60 2.70 21.98
N SER A 637 3.80 3.19 21.76
CA SER A 637 4.86 2.44 21.11
C SER A 637 6.16 2.57 21.88
N ALA A 638 6.89 1.46 22.01
CA ALA A 638 8.22 1.42 22.59
C ALA A 638 9.13 0.61 21.69
N GLY A 639 10.30 1.14 21.34
CA GLY A 639 11.16 0.44 20.40
C GLY A 639 12.63 0.82 20.52
N HIS A 640 13.44 -0.21 20.63
CA HIS A 640 14.86 -0.19 20.36
C HIS A 640 15.07 -0.87 18.99
N PRO A 641 16.16 -0.62 18.23
CA PRO A 641 16.42 -1.30 16.96
C PRO A 641 16.29 -2.82 16.99
N ILE A 642 16.45 -3.46 18.15
CA ILE A 642 16.33 -4.91 18.31
C ILE A 642 14.89 -5.35 18.65
N PHE A 643 14.11 -4.50 19.34
CA PHE A 643 12.78 -4.88 19.81
C PHE A 643 11.84 -3.67 19.82
N THR A 644 10.64 -3.83 19.26
CA THR A 644 9.56 -2.84 19.31
C THR A 644 8.30 -3.47 19.87
N LEU A 645 7.61 -2.74 20.71
CA LEU A 645 6.32 -3.10 21.27
C LEU A 645 5.36 -1.93 21.00
N GLY A 646 4.19 -2.23 20.46
CA GLY A 646 3.11 -1.27 20.29
C GLY A 646 1.83 -1.80 20.93
N GLY A 647 0.98 -0.90 21.36
CA GLY A 647 -0.32 -1.24 21.91
C GLY A 647 -1.32 -0.11 21.71
N GLY A 648 -2.58 -0.48 21.60
CA GLY A 648 -3.71 0.42 21.53
C GLY A 648 -4.81 -0.06 22.46
N PHE A 649 -5.48 0.89 23.08
CA PHE A 649 -6.68 0.69 23.85
C PHE A 649 -7.73 1.68 23.39
N VAL A 650 -8.95 1.26 23.15
CA VAL A 650 -10.07 2.13 22.86
C VAL A 650 -11.26 1.75 23.73
N TYR A 651 -11.88 2.77 24.27
CA TYR A 651 -13.15 2.72 24.99
C TYR A 651 -14.09 3.79 24.40
N SER A 652 -15.31 3.42 24.07
CA SER A 652 -16.38 4.33 23.71
C SER A 652 -17.68 3.85 24.29
N ILE A 653 -18.40 4.76 24.98
CA ILE A 653 -19.71 4.44 25.55
C ILE A 653 -20.78 4.27 24.48
N ASP A 654 -20.53 4.83 23.29
CA ASP A 654 -21.48 4.93 22.20
C ASP A 654 -21.01 4.17 20.99
N ASP A 655 -21.92 3.47 20.35
CA ASP A 655 -21.68 2.83 19.06
C ASP A 655 -21.81 3.82 17.90
N PRO A 656 -21.08 3.59 16.79
CA PRO A 656 -21.18 4.42 15.61
C PRO A 656 -22.60 4.46 15.05
N TYR A 657 -22.98 5.61 14.48
CA TYR A 657 -24.29 5.86 13.89
C TYR A 657 -24.72 4.83 12.83
N TYR A 658 -23.79 4.23 12.11
CA TYR A 658 -24.14 3.20 11.14
C TYR A 658 -24.82 1.98 11.78
N LEU A 659 -24.48 1.63 13.02
CA LEU A 659 -25.17 0.56 13.76
C LEU A 659 -26.61 0.94 14.10
N TYR A 660 -26.84 2.21 14.42
CA TYR A 660 -28.19 2.76 14.57
C TYR A 660 -28.99 2.60 13.27
N LEU A 661 -28.41 2.96 12.11
CA LEU A 661 -29.07 2.82 10.82
C LEU A 661 -29.37 1.36 10.47
N MET A 662 -28.49 0.44 10.80
CA MET A 662 -28.74 -1.00 10.60
C MET A 662 -29.95 -1.48 11.41
N ASN A 663 -30.13 -0.97 12.61
CA ASN A 663 -31.23 -1.34 13.50
C ASN A 663 -32.53 -0.59 13.21
N PHE A 664 -32.51 0.50 12.46
CA PHE A 664 -33.62 1.42 12.27
C PHE A 664 -34.89 0.75 11.71
N ASN A 665 -34.72 -0.16 10.76
CA ASN A 665 -35.83 -0.87 10.14
C ASN A 665 -36.26 -2.15 10.89
N ILE A 666 -35.67 -2.46 12.03
CA ILE A 666 -36.03 -3.60 12.84
C ILE A 666 -37.16 -3.20 13.80
N PRO A 667 -38.38 -3.75 13.68
CA PRO A 667 -39.47 -3.44 14.58
C PRO A 667 -39.07 -3.71 16.05
N GLU A 668 -39.49 -2.84 16.96
CA GLU A 668 -39.18 -2.91 18.40
C GLU A 668 -39.45 -4.27 19.02
N ASN A 669 -40.54 -4.94 18.61
CA ASN A 669 -40.91 -6.28 19.07
C ASN A 669 -40.01 -7.39 18.52
N ASN A 670 -39.20 -7.13 17.52
CA ASN A 670 -38.28 -8.09 16.88
C ASN A 670 -36.80 -7.84 17.22
N LYS A 671 -36.49 -6.79 17.96
CA LYS A 671 -35.09 -6.43 18.29
C LYS A 671 -34.35 -7.59 18.95
N THR A 672 -34.95 -8.25 19.91
CA THR A 672 -34.33 -9.36 20.66
C THR A 672 -34.25 -10.68 19.90
N THR A 673 -35.00 -10.84 18.80
CA THR A 673 -35.10 -12.08 18.03
C THR A 673 -34.50 -11.98 16.64
N ASN A 674 -34.23 -10.77 16.15
CA ASN A 674 -33.62 -10.55 14.83
C ASN A 674 -32.09 -10.69 14.95
N PRO A 675 -31.48 -11.65 14.25
CA PRO A 675 -30.02 -11.83 14.31
C PRO A 675 -29.21 -10.66 13.71
N LEU A 676 -29.87 -9.74 13.01
CA LEU A 676 -29.24 -8.53 12.47
C LEU A 676 -29.31 -7.34 13.45
N TYR A 677 -30.05 -7.49 14.55
CA TYR A 677 -30.10 -6.46 15.57
C TYR A 677 -28.77 -6.42 16.34
N VAL A 678 -28.17 -5.26 16.37
CA VAL A 678 -26.96 -4.99 17.14
C VAL A 678 -27.34 -4.04 18.26
N ASP A 679 -27.03 -4.40 19.49
CA ASP A 679 -27.22 -3.51 20.63
C ASP A 679 -26.11 -2.45 20.61
N TYR A 680 -26.47 -1.25 20.16
CA TYR A 680 -25.54 -0.11 20.01
C TYR A 680 -25.35 0.68 21.32
N ILE A 681 -25.95 0.24 22.42
CA ILE A 681 -25.82 0.88 23.74
C ILE A 681 -24.66 0.26 24.53
N THR A 682 -24.17 -0.91 24.11
CA THR A 682 -23.04 -1.58 24.76
C THR A 682 -21.76 -0.80 24.54
N PRO A 683 -21.00 -0.49 25.60
CA PRO A 683 -19.69 0.15 25.45
C PRO A 683 -18.76 -0.67 24.58
N ARG A 684 -18.01 -0.03 23.73
CA ARG A 684 -16.96 -0.69 22.98
C ARG A 684 -15.65 -0.61 23.73
N GLU A 685 -15.09 -1.77 24.08
CA GLU A 685 -13.78 -1.88 24.72
C GLU A 685 -12.87 -2.83 23.96
N GLU A 686 -11.80 -2.33 23.38
CA GLU A 686 -10.84 -3.16 22.67
C GLU A 686 -9.40 -2.85 23.07
N VAL A 687 -8.58 -3.90 23.15
CA VAL A 687 -7.14 -3.78 23.29
C VAL A 687 -6.44 -4.46 22.12
N SER A 688 -5.44 -3.81 21.57
CA SER A 688 -4.54 -4.33 20.54
C SER A 688 -3.10 -4.29 21.00
N LEU A 689 -2.35 -5.32 20.67
CA LEU A 689 -0.91 -5.43 20.94
C LEU A 689 -0.21 -5.87 19.68
N ASN A 690 0.95 -5.29 19.43
CA ASN A 690 1.86 -5.71 18.38
C ASN A 690 3.30 -5.66 18.92
N ALA A 691 4.09 -6.66 18.55
CA ALA A 691 5.47 -6.76 18.93
C ALA A 691 6.30 -7.14 17.71
N SER A 692 7.51 -6.60 17.61
CA SER A 692 8.45 -6.96 16.58
C SER A 692 9.84 -7.00 17.19
N SER A 693 10.63 -8.01 16.82
CA SER A 693 12.02 -8.14 17.27
C SER A 693 12.90 -8.48 16.08
N HIS A 694 14.03 -7.78 15.96
CA HIS A 694 15.03 -8.03 14.93
C HIS A 694 16.35 -8.35 15.60
N PHE A 695 16.83 -9.58 15.46
CA PHE A 695 18.09 -10.03 16.04
C PHE A 695 18.89 -10.82 15.02
N GLY A 696 20.01 -10.25 14.59
CA GLY A 696 20.85 -10.83 13.59
C GLY A 696 20.13 -11.00 12.24
N ARG A 697 19.85 -12.24 11.86
CA ARG A 697 19.14 -12.60 10.61
C ARG A 697 17.66 -12.92 10.83
N TRP A 698 17.17 -12.81 12.04
CA TRP A 698 15.81 -13.15 12.40
C TRP A 698 14.98 -11.90 12.65
N THR A 699 13.78 -11.90 12.12
CA THR A 699 12.72 -10.96 12.45
C THR A 699 11.52 -11.75 12.93
N VAL A 700 11.04 -11.43 14.13
CA VAL A 700 9.85 -12.05 14.72
C VAL A 700 8.84 -10.93 14.95
N LYS A 701 7.60 -11.12 14.46
CA LYS A 701 6.49 -10.21 14.68
C LYS A 701 5.34 -10.96 15.31
N GLY A 702 4.56 -10.27 16.12
CA GLY A 702 3.34 -10.81 16.70
C GLY A 702 2.31 -9.71 16.87
N ASN A 703 1.05 -10.03 16.69
CA ASN A 703 -0.06 -9.12 16.91
C ASN A 703 -1.24 -9.87 17.53
N ALA A 704 -2.01 -9.16 18.35
CA ALA A 704 -3.23 -9.69 18.95
C ALA A 704 -4.22 -8.55 19.17
N ARG A 705 -5.50 -8.84 19.02
CA ARG A 705 -6.61 -7.93 19.35
C ARG A 705 -7.65 -8.68 20.15
N ARG A 706 -8.10 -8.08 21.24
CA ARG A 706 -9.08 -8.65 22.16
C ARG A 706 -10.19 -7.63 22.44
N ASP A 707 -11.40 -8.08 22.36
CA ASP A 707 -12.57 -7.39 22.86
C ASP A 707 -12.64 -7.65 24.39
N LEU A 708 -12.62 -6.59 25.18
CA LEU A 708 -12.60 -6.67 26.63
C LEU A 708 -14.01 -6.79 27.21
N GLU A 709 -15.03 -6.30 26.52
CA GLU A 709 -16.41 -6.43 26.93
C GLU A 709 -16.88 -7.88 26.87
N THR A 710 -16.74 -8.52 25.73
CA THR A 710 -17.06 -9.93 25.55
C THR A 710 -15.99 -10.87 26.13
N GLY A 711 -14.81 -10.35 26.41
CA GLY A 711 -13.64 -11.13 26.85
C GLY A 711 -13.05 -12.03 25.77
N GLN A 712 -13.50 -11.92 24.51
CA GLN A 712 -13.08 -12.78 23.41
C GLN A 712 -11.87 -12.21 22.67
N MET A 713 -11.02 -13.11 22.19
CA MET A 713 -10.02 -12.75 21.22
C MET A 713 -10.70 -12.46 19.88
N VAL A 714 -10.28 -11.39 19.20
CA VAL A 714 -10.75 -11.04 17.85
C VAL A 714 -9.82 -11.64 16.82
N THR A 715 -8.53 -11.36 16.97
CA THR A 715 -7.47 -11.88 16.08
C THR A 715 -6.19 -12.10 16.86
N ALA A 716 -5.39 -13.07 16.43
CA ALA A 716 -4.01 -13.22 16.87
C ALA A 716 -3.18 -13.76 15.71
N GLY A 717 -1.94 -13.31 15.59
CA GLY A 717 -1.05 -13.76 14.55
C GLY A 717 0.40 -13.47 14.85
N GLY A 718 1.27 -14.05 14.05
CA GLY A 718 2.71 -13.81 14.12
C GLY A 718 3.41 -14.25 12.87
N ASP A 719 4.63 -13.75 12.72
CA ASP A 719 5.49 -13.91 11.59
C ASP A 719 6.92 -14.14 12.07
N ILE A 720 7.57 -15.15 11.55
CA ILE A 720 8.98 -15.45 11.81
C ILE A 720 9.69 -15.47 10.46
N SER A 721 10.51 -14.48 10.23
CA SER A 721 11.28 -14.32 9.02
C SER A 721 12.77 -14.49 9.31
N TRP A 722 13.43 -15.28 8.49
CA TRP A 722 14.88 -15.44 8.50
C TRP A 722 15.44 -14.95 7.16
N GLU A 723 16.36 -14.00 7.24
CA GLU A 723 16.91 -13.33 6.06
C GLU A 723 18.44 -13.36 6.07
N ASN A 724 19.02 -13.73 4.91
CA ASN A 724 20.44 -13.54 4.65
C ASN A 724 20.62 -12.93 3.23
N GLU A 725 21.87 -12.89 2.76
CA GLU A 725 22.22 -12.30 1.47
C GLU A 725 21.55 -12.99 0.26
N CYS A 726 21.11 -14.22 0.37
CA CYS A 726 20.59 -15.00 -0.77
C CYS A 726 19.24 -15.68 -0.57
N VAL A 727 18.67 -15.62 0.64
CA VAL A 727 17.36 -16.25 0.95
C VAL A 727 16.61 -15.45 1.99
N ILE A 728 15.29 -15.36 1.80
CA ILE A 728 14.33 -15.05 2.85
C ILE A 728 13.46 -16.29 3.04
N ALA A 729 13.37 -16.79 4.27
CA ALA A 729 12.43 -17.82 4.65
C ALA A 729 11.46 -17.24 5.68
N ASP A 730 10.18 -17.33 5.39
CA ASP A 730 9.12 -16.72 6.17
C ASP A 730 8.05 -17.73 6.55
N VAL A 731 7.65 -17.73 7.81
CA VAL A 731 6.54 -18.50 8.33
C VAL A 731 5.60 -17.56 9.04
N SER A 732 4.40 -17.41 8.54
CA SER A 732 3.35 -16.62 9.18
C SER A 732 2.20 -17.50 9.62
N ALA A 733 1.65 -17.20 10.79
CA ALA A 733 0.45 -17.86 11.32
C ALA A 733 -0.52 -16.77 11.80
N PHE A 734 -1.76 -16.91 11.39
CA PHE A 734 -2.83 -15.97 11.73
C PHE A 734 -4.10 -16.73 12.09
N ARG A 735 -4.78 -16.29 13.15
CA ARG A 735 -6.09 -16.82 13.56
C ARG A 735 -7.09 -15.68 13.77
N ARG A 736 -8.25 -15.80 13.15
CA ARG A 736 -9.45 -15.06 13.47
C ARG A 736 -10.32 -15.89 14.42
N PHE A 737 -10.82 -15.28 15.47
CA PHE A 737 -11.66 -15.96 16.49
C PHE A 737 -13.13 -15.56 16.37
N THR A 738 -13.44 -14.50 15.63
CA THR A 738 -14.81 -14.01 15.44
C THR A 738 -15.51 -14.73 14.30
N SER A 739 -16.78 -15.01 14.48
CA SER A 739 -17.62 -15.58 13.42
C SER A 739 -18.04 -14.49 12.42
N ILE A 740 -17.91 -14.80 11.12
CA ILE A 740 -18.39 -13.95 10.03
C ILE A 740 -19.06 -14.86 9.00
N ASN A 741 -20.31 -14.56 8.62
CA ASN A 741 -21.05 -15.32 7.61
C ASN A 741 -21.18 -16.83 7.93
N ASN A 742 -21.40 -17.20 9.20
CA ASN A 742 -21.41 -18.57 9.70
C ASN A 742 -20.06 -19.30 9.70
N ASP A 743 -18.97 -18.64 9.34
CA ASP A 743 -17.62 -19.14 9.48
C ASP A 743 -17.09 -18.77 10.89
N ASN A 744 -16.79 -19.78 11.69
CA ASN A 744 -16.41 -19.63 13.10
C ASN A 744 -14.96 -19.21 13.34
N GLY A 745 -14.31 -18.74 12.30
CA GLY A 745 -12.92 -18.34 12.34
C GLY A 745 -11.99 -19.41 11.78
N ASP A 746 -10.89 -18.98 11.21
CA ASP A 746 -9.92 -19.83 10.53
C ASP A 746 -8.51 -19.58 11.05
N THR A 747 -7.70 -20.64 11.05
CA THR A 747 -6.26 -20.58 11.30
C THR A 747 -5.54 -20.81 10.00
N THR A 748 -4.77 -19.81 9.57
CA THR A 748 -3.95 -19.87 8.37
C THR A 748 -2.48 -19.91 8.75
N VAL A 749 -1.72 -20.83 8.17
CA VAL A 749 -0.26 -20.88 8.26
C VAL A 749 0.30 -20.86 6.84
N LEU A 750 1.17 -19.89 6.55
CA LEU A 750 1.84 -19.74 5.28
C LEU A 750 3.35 -19.95 5.44
N PHE A 751 3.93 -20.64 4.51
CA PHE A 751 5.37 -20.83 4.40
C PHE A 751 5.84 -20.33 3.05
N THR A 752 6.74 -19.36 3.06
CA THR A 752 7.27 -18.73 1.85
C THR A 752 8.79 -18.74 1.87
N ILE A 753 9.38 -19.08 0.74
CA ILE A 753 10.84 -18.96 0.50
C ILE A 753 11.02 -18.05 -0.70
N VAL A 754 11.88 -17.05 -0.56
CA VAL A 754 12.32 -16.16 -1.65
C VAL A 754 13.82 -16.33 -1.82
N LEU A 755 14.28 -16.72 -2.99
CA LEU A 755 15.70 -16.66 -3.38
C LEU A 755 15.98 -15.24 -3.89
N LYS A 756 17.02 -14.61 -3.34
CA LYS A 756 17.48 -13.28 -3.75
C LYS A 756 18.45 -13.39 -4.92
#